data_0aeccef4c48368d2e09c6e98de8e78a7
#
_entry.id   0aeccef4c48368d2e09c6e98de8e78a7
#
_cell.length_a   1.000
_cell.length_b   1.000
_cell.length_c   1.000
_cell.angle_alpha   90.00
_cell.angle_beta   90.00
_cell.angle_gamma   90.00
#
_symmetry.space_group_name_H-M   'P 1'
#
loop_
_entity.id
_entity.type
_entity.pdbx_description
1 polymer ?
#
loop_
_entity_poly.entity_id
_entity_poly.type
_entity_poly.pdbx_seq_one_letter_code
_entity_poly.pdbx_strand_id
1 'polypeptide(L)'
;MLLIAMSINAVPAKPGNWKSLKLADGTEVRARLCGDEFMHFWLADDGKRYVEGEEGGVFYPADMEEMVRHANARRAKRQAARKARMRHFSENRTRYTGNRKGLIILVSYQNKDFQAGNDSLLFDRIVNEVGYSEGRFSGSVKDYFLAQSGGSFELDFDVVGPVVLSHDYSYYGRDLGAAGDDIRPERMLIEACQMVDPYVNFADYDWEGNGEVDQVFILYAGKGQADGGASDTVWPHEWTLTEAMGETISLDGVVINTYACGSELNGTNRINGIGTICHEFSHCMGIMDMYDTNDTYNPNFGMGPWDIMDSGTYLGDGYKPCSYTSYEKMVCGWLDPIILKSDTAITAMQPLSMGGEAYIIYNDNHPDEYYMLENRQLLGWDASLYGAGLLVLHVDYDENIWQNNKINTTDFYNSHQRCTIFHADNADGYMSYNDLTGDPYPYVSKTGTVNNKLTATSIPAAKVYNANTDKSLFMRKSVTDITQNSDGTIAFNFSIDLPSDTTSTDTIPGGDYIFYESFDECAGKGGNDGIFSGNVASSAFIPDNEGWTGEKMFGGDQCAKFGTSSIMGVVTSPAFKLDGEAELSFKVATFGKDENSVDVYLGQTLLDTFTMGDGEWVTIDTDIQGNGNTFLMFIPARRFFLDEVIIKKKDADGIGSMIITRQQLNKRIYSIDGRYMGTDPSVLKPGLYIQDGRKIVRH
;
A
#
# COMPACT_ATOMS: atom_id res chain seq x y z
N MET A 1 0.36 15.20 -24.53
CA MET A 1 1.65 15.38 -23.88
C MET A 1 1.46 14.83 -22.48
N LEU A 2 1.80 13.54 -22.28
CA LEU A 2 1.60 12.83 -21.01
C LEU A 2 2.59 13.36 -20.00
N LEU A 3 2.10 14.06 -18.99
CA LEU A 3 2.87 14.33 -17.77
C LEU A 3 2.69 13.13 -16.83
N ILE A 4 3.72 12.31 -16.75
CA ILE A 4 3.82 11.21 -15.78
C ILE A 4 4.46 11.81 -14.52
N ALA A 5 3.74 11.83 -13.43
CA ALA A 5 4.22 12.30 -12.13
C ALA A 5 4.93 11.16 -11.38
N MET A 6 5.96 11.44 -10.61
CA MET A 6 6.83 10.42 -9.99
C MET A 6 7.52 10.93 -8.72
N SER A 7 7.81 10.04 -7.79
CA SER A 7 8.13 10.31 -6.38
C SER A 7 9.56 9.95 -5.93
N ILE A 8 9.95 10.33 -4.73
CA ILE A 8 11.29 10.29 -4.12
C ILE A 8 11.26 9.82 -2.68
N ASN A 9 12.46 9.57 -2.14
CA ASN A 9 12.73 8.99 -0.84
C ASN A 9 13.03 10.04 0.22
N ALA A 10 12.27 10.07 1.30
CA ALA A 10 12.62 10.78 2.54
C ALA A 10 11.76 10.27 3.69
N VAL A 11 12.20 10.53 4.93
CA VAL A 11 11.34 10.23 6.07
C VAL A 11 10.03 11.03 5.98
N PRO A 12 8.89 10.40 6.22
CA PRO A 12 7.61 11.13 6.36
C PRO A 12 7.67 12.06 7.57
N ALA A 13 6.78 13.04 7.63
CA ALA A 13 6.62 13.87 8.82
C ALA A 13 6.40 12.99 10.06
N LYS A 14 7.16 13.26 11.15
CA LYS A 14 7.09 12.44 12.36
C LYS A 14 5.69 12.43 12.95
N PRO A 15 5.08 11.26 13.13
CA PRO A 15 3.75 11.13 13.70
C PRO A 15 3.62 11.76 15.09
N GLY A 16 2.48 12.41 15.36
CA GLY A 16 2.20 12.98 16.68
C GLY A 16 2.85 14.34 16.97
N ASN A 17 3.45 14.98 15.99
CA ASN A 17 4.04 16.32 16.09
C ASN A 17 2.94 17.40 16.08
N TRP A 18 2.23 17.56 17.20
CA TRP A 18 1.17 18.56 17.36
C TRP A 18 1.70 19.91 17.81
N LYS A 19 1.23 20.98 17.15
CA LYS A 19 1.59 22.36 17.47
C LYS A 19 0.33 23.24 17.52
N SER A 20 0.33 24.29 18.36
CA SER A 20 -0.64 25.37 18.26
C SER A 20 -0.16 26.35 17.20
N LEU A 21 -0.94 26.52 16.14
CA LEU A 21 -0.64 27.42 15.03
C LEU A 21 -1.37 28.74 15.24
N LYS A 22 -0.69 29.85 15.05
CA LYS A 22 -1.30 31.17 15.03
C LYS A 22 -1.66 31.56 13.60
N LEU A 23 -2.94 31.67 13.32
CA LEU A 23 -3.43 32.08 12.00
C LEU A 23 -3.30 33.60 11.77
N ALA A 24 -3.37 34.03 10.51
CA ALA A 24 -3.26 35.41 10.11
C ALA A 24 -4.34 36.34 10.73
N ASP A 25 -5.49 35.81 11.08
CA ASP A 25 -6.58 36.52 11.77
C ASP A 25 -6.40 36.55 13.31
N GLY A 26 -5.32 35.97 13.82
CA GLY A 26 -5.02 35.88 15.24
C GLY A 26 -5.64 34.67 15.96
N THR A 27 -6.41 33.84 15.25
CA THR A 27 -6.95 32.56 15.80
C THR A 27 -5.83 31.57 16.04
N GLU A 28 -5.94 30.79 17.11
CA GLU A 28 -5.05 29.63 17.33
C GLU A 28 -5.76 28.32 17.02
N VAL A 29 -5.12 27.46 16.26
CA VAL A 29 -5.61 26.12 15.93
C VAL A 29 -4.55 25.08 16.29
N ARG A 30 -4.99 23.91 16.78
CA ARG A 30 -4.12 22.78 17.01
C ARG A 30 -4.02 21.97 15.74
N ALA A 31 -2.80 21.73 15.27
CA ALA A 31 -2.56 20.96 14.06
C ALA A 31 -1.31 20.08 14.19
N ARG A 32 -1.21 19.04 13.36
CA ARG A 32 -0.04 18.17 13.24
C ARG A 32 0.61 18.35 11.87
N LEU A 33 1.94 18.17 11.82
CA LEU A 33 2.69 18.15 10.57
C LEU A 33 2.36 16.85 9.80
N CYS A 34 2.15 16.97 8.49
CA CYS A 34 1.91 15.87 7.55
C CYS A 34 2.71 16.11 6.28
N GLY A 35 3.05 15.02 5.57
CA GLY A 35 3.72 15.07 4.28
C GLY A 35 5.18 14.66 4.31
N ASP A 36 5.88 15.01 3.26
CA ASP A 36 7.27 14.68 2.96
C ASP A 36 8.06 15.94 2.55
N GLU A 37 9.30 15.78 2.09
CA GLU A 37 10.17 16.87 1.61
C GLU A 37 9.65 17.60 0.36
N PHE A 38 8.67 17.01 -0.36
CA PHE A 38 8.05 17.64 -1.54
C PHE A 38 6.82 18.43 -1.24
N MET A 39 6.07 17.95 -0.25
CA MET A 39 4.82 18.57 0.12
C MET A 39 4.50 18.28 1.57
N HIS A 40 4.55 19.29 2.40
CA HIS A 40 4.14 19.18 3.78
C HIS A 40 3.23 20.34 4.19
N PHE A 41 2.36 20.07 5.13
CA PHE A 41 1.37 21.00 5.64
C PHE A 41 0.98 20.64 7.06
N TRP A 42 0.32 21.55 7.72
CA TRP A 42 -0.24 21.33 9.05
C TRP A 42 -1.72 20.99 8.95
N LEU A 43 -2.09 19.79 9.40
CA LEU A 43 -3.46 19.30 9.42
C LEU A 43 -4.09 19.55 10.78
N ALA A 44 -5.15 20.38 10.83
CA ALA A 44 -5.89 20.66 12.05
C ALA A 44 -6.93 19.57 12.36
N ASP A 45 -7.39 19.52 13.62
CA ASP A 45 -8.40 18.57 14.10
C ASP A 45 -9.75 18.66 13.33
N ASP A 46 -10.05 19.82 12.70
CA ASP A 46 -11.23 20.04 11.87
C ASP A 46 -11.03 19.66 10.38
N GLY A 47 -9.89 19.06 10.04
CA GLY A 47 -9.54 18.63 8.70
C GLY A 47 -8.99 19.74 7.78
N LYS A 48 -8.88 20.98 8.27
CA LYS A 48 -8.28 22.07 7.50
C LYS A 48 -6.76 21.98 7.49
N ARG A 49 -6.17 22.44 6.40
CA ARG A 49 -4.74 22.43 6.15
C ARG A 49 -4.17 23.82 6.13
N TYR A 50 -2.98 23.96 6.71
CA TYR A 50 -2.29 25.24 6.84
C TYR A 50 -0.82 25.11 6.47
N VAL A 51 -0.25 26.17 5.93
CA VAL A 51 1.17 26.34 5.64
C VAL A 51 1.70 27.57 6.36
N GLU A 52 2.98 27.56 6.73
CA GLU A 52 3.64 28.71 7.34
C GLU A 52 3.90 29.78 6.28
N GLY A 53 3.66 31.05 6.61
CA GLY A 53 3.95 32.15 5.70
C GLY A 53 5.42 32.55 5.71
N GLU A 54 5.85 33.29 4.68
CA GLU A 54 7.26 33.69 4.46
C GLU A 54 7.92 34.44 5.63
N GLU A 55 7.14 35.14 6.44
CA GLU A 55 7.65 35.87 7.61
C GLU A 55 7.87 34.97 8.85
N GLY A 56 7.46 33.71 8.77
CA GLY A 56 7.52 32.74 9.85
C GLY A 56 6.52 32.97 10.98
N GLY A 57 6.07 31.91 11.64
CA GLY A 57 5.21 31.96 12.83
C GLY A 57 3.75 32.34 12.61
N VAL A 58 3.32 32.66 11.38
CA VAL A 58 1.94 32.92 11.00
C VAL A 58 1.52 31.93 9.93
N PHE A 59 0.36 31.29 10.12
CA PHE A 59 -0.12 30.22 9.25
C PHE A 59 -1.33 30.65 8.43
N TYR A 60 -1.38 30.16 7.21
CA TYR A 60 -2.40 30.46 6.20
C TYR A 60 -3.06 29.16 5.72
N PRO A 61 -4.32 29.21 5.27
CA PRO A 61 -4.92 28.03 4.61
C PRO A 61 -4.06 27.58 3.43
N ALA A 62 -3.78 26.28 3.35
CA ALA A 62 -3.01 25.68 2.27
C ALA A 62 -3.82 25.62 0.97
N ASP A 63 -3.23 26.06 -0.13
CA ASP A 63 -3.75 25.78 -1.47
C ASP A 63 -3.25 24.41 -1.93
N MET A 64 -3.99 23.37 -1.60
CA MET A 64 -3.61 21.99 -1.89
C MET A 64 -3.48 21.71 -3.39
N GLU A 65 -4.27 22.35 -4.25
CA GLU A 65 -4.18 22.15 -5.70
C GLU A 65 -2.85 22.70 -6.24
N GLU A 66 -2.45 23.87 -5.79
CA GLU A 66 -1.18 24.47 -6.14
C GLU A 66 -0.01 23.65 -5.57
N MET A 67 -0.07 23.24 -4.31
CA MET A 67 0.97 22.43 -3.65
C MET A 67 1.18 21.10 -4.36
N VAL A 68 0.12 20.35 -4.63
CA VAL A 68 0.17 19.06 -5.38
C VAL A 68 0.75 19.26 -6.78
N ARG A 69 0.35 20.31 -7.47
CA ARG A 69 0.89 20.62 -8.79
C ARG A 69 2.40 20.88 -8.75
N HIS A 70 2.88 21.63 -7.76
CA HIS A 70 4.29 21.92 -7.58
C HIS A 70 5.07 20.66 -7.18
N ALA A 71 4.61 19.89 -6.21
CA ALA A 71 5.21 18.63 -5.79
C ALA A 71 5.34 17.64 -6.96
N ASN A 72 4.27 17.46 -7.74
CA ASN A 72 4.26 16.58 -8.91
C ASN A 72 5.23 17.04 -10.01
N ALA A 73 5.36 18.34 -10.26
CA ALA A 73 6.29 18.86 -11.25
C ALA A 73 7.76 18.56 -10.88
N ARG A 74 8.08 18.55 -9.60
CA ARG A 74 9.43 18.24 -9.10
C ARG A 74 9.70 16.74 -9.09
N ARG A 75 8.77 15.95 -8.60
CA ARG A 75 8.83 14.49 -8.66
C ARG A 75 9.11 14.02 -10.09
N ALA A 76 8.46 14.62 -11.09
CA ALA A 76 8.69 14.32 -12.50
C ALA A 76 10.13 14.63 -13.00
N LYS A 77 10.74 15.70 -12.47
CA LYS A 77 12.11 16.10 -12.86
C LYS A 77 13.17 15.10 -12.38
N ARG A 78 12.97 14.52 -11.22
CA ARG A 78 13.92 13.59 -10.57
C ARG A 78 13.92 12.17 -11.15
N GLN A 79 12.84 11.73 -11.78
CA GLN A 79 12.65 10.36 -12.21
C GLN A 79 13.61 9.84 -13.28
N ALA A 80 14.03 10.68 -14.21
CA ALA A 80 14.82 10.23 -15.36
C ALA A 80 16.20 9.67 -14.94
N ALA A 81 16.81 10.26 -13.92
CA ALA A 81 18.09 9.82 -13.38
C ALA A 81 17.96 8.52 -12.58
N ARG A 82 16.90 8.38 -11.79
CA ARG A 82 16.64 7.18 -10.97
C ARG A 82 16.42 5.92 -11.81
N LYS A 83 15.71 6.00 -12.92
CA LYS A 83 15.52 4.86 -13.84
C LYS A 83 16.84 4.26 -14.33
N ALA A 84 17.86 5.07 -14.51
CA ALA A 84 19.18 4.59 -14.90
C ALA A 84 19.84 3.78 -13.78
N ARG A 85 19.70 4.23 -12.52
CA ARG A 85 20.25 3.55 -11.33
C ARG A 85 19.54 2.23 -11.02
N MET A 86 18.21 2.22 -11.02
CA MET A 86 17.44 1.01 -10.70
C MET A 86 17.59 -0.11 -11.74
N ARG A 87 17.79 0.21 -13.02
CA ARG A 87 18.13 -0.81 -14.04
C ARG A 87 19.41 -1.54 -13.70
N HIS A 88 20.36 -0.85 -13.08
CA HIS A 88 21.62 -1.45 -12.63
C HIS A 88 21.38 -2.44 -11.48
N PHE A 89 20.45 -2.14 -10.55
CA PHE A 89 20.09 -3.03 -9.44
C PHE A 89 19.21 -4.24 -9.84
N SER A 90 18.31 -4.11 -10.82
CA SER A 90 17.40 -5.19 -11.23
C SER A 90 18.09 -6.31 -12.01
N GLU A 91 19.20 -6.01 -12.71
CA GLU A 91 19.94 -6.98 -13.52
C GLU A 91 20.88 -7.87 -12.71
N ASN A 92 21.29 -7.42 -11.51
CA ASN A 92 22.10 -8.19 -10.57
C ASN A 92 21.48 -8.06 -9.18
N ARG A 93 20.77 -9.07 -8.69
CA ARG A 93 20.39 -9.16 -7.28
C ARG A 93 21.67 -9.22 -6.42
N THR A 94 22.23 -8.06 -6.12
CA THR A 94 23.41 -7.95 -5.26
C THR A 94 22.96 -8.29 -3.84
N ARG A 95 23.46 -9.40 -3.31
CA ARG A 95 23.31 -9.69 -1.88
C ARG A 95 24.20 -8.71 -1.13
N TYR A 96 23.61 -7.87 -0.31
CA TYR A 96 24.37 -6.99 0.57
C TYR A 96 25.00 -7.83 1.67
N THR A 97 26.31 -8.13 1.54
CA THR A 97 27.06 -9.00 2.47
C THR A 97 28.46 -8.49 2.68
N GLY A 98 29.10 -8.96 3.77
CA GLY A 98 30.45 -8.59 4.15
C GLY A 98 30.52 -7.20 4.81
N ASN A 99 31.73 -6.72 4.98
CA ASN A 99 31.97 -5.41 5.61
C ASN A 99 31.94 -4.32 4.55
N ARG A 100 31.17 -3.28 4.81
CA ARG A 100 31.07 -2.07 3.99
C ARG A 100 31.33 -0.85 4.85
N LYS A 101 31.85 0.21 4.23
CA LYS A 101 32.06 1.49 4.88
C LYS A 101 30.99 2.50 4.48
N GLY A 102 30.42 3.19 5.47
CA GLY A 102 29.60 4.37 5.28
C GLY A 102 30.38 5.64 5.65
N LEU A 103 30.03 6.76 5.07
CA LEU A 103 30.61 8.05 5.41
C LEU A 103 29.55 8.98 6.02
N ILE A 104 29.79 9.47 7.22
CA ILE A 104 28.98 10.51 7.87
C ILE A 104 29.83 11.75 8.04
N ILE A 105 29.43 12.88 7.44
CA ILE A 105 30.05 14.17 7.60
C ILE A 105 29.20 15.04 8.51
N LEU A 106 29.74 15.45 9.64
CA LEU A 106 29.10 16.41 10.55
C LEU A 106 29.26 17.82 10.00
N VAL A 107 28.13 18.56 9.90
CA VAL A 107 28.14 19.94 9.41
C VAL A 107 27.51 20.90 10.40
N SER A 108 28.21 21.99 10.70
CA SER A 108 27.72 23.19 11.38
C SER A 108 27.45 24.28 10.35
N TYR A 109 26.60 25.23 10.69
CA TYR A 109 26.29 26.41 9.89
C TYR A 109 26.93 27.66 10.52
N GLN A 110 26.97 28.77 9.79
CA GLN A 110 27.49 30.04 10.35
C GLN A 110 26.76 30.52 11.61
N ASN A 111 25.45 30.16 11.69
CA ASN A 111 24.59 30.58 12.79
C ASN A 111 24.14 29.42 13.68
N LYS A 112 24.65 28.19 13.46
CA LYS A 112 24.20 27.02 14.23
C LYS A 112 25.30 25.98 14.34
N ASP A 113 25.77 25.75 15.58
CA ASP A 113 26.69 24.69 15.94
C ASP A 113 25.95 23.50 16.56
N PHE A 114 26.63 22.34 16.60
CA PHE A 114 26.24 21.20 17.41
C PHE A 114 26.16 21.58 18.90
N GLN A 115 25.30 20.93 19.65
CA GLN A 115 25.25 21.08 21.09
C GLN A 115 26.57 20.64 21.72
N ALA A 116 26.96 21.30 22.81
CA ALA A 116 28.21 21.00 23.51
C ALA A 116 28.26 19.50 23.93
N GLY A 117 29.28 18.81 23.49
CA GLY A 117 29.50 17.38 23.71
C GLY A 117 28.94 16.47 22.58
N ASN A 118 28.22 17.01 21.61
CA ASN A 118 27.82 16.30 20.42
C ASN A 118 28.90 16.45 19.34
N ASP A 119 29.94 15.65 19.45
CA ASP A 119 31.11 15.66 18.57
C ASP A 119 31.23 14.36 17.75
N SER A 120 32.24 14.30 16.89
CA SER A 120 32.46 13.13 16.05
C SER A 120 32.70 11.84 16.84
N LEU A 121 33.30 11.92 18.03
CA LEU A 121 33.52 10.75 18.87
C LEU A 121 32.23 10.19 19.43
N LEU A 122 31.29 11.07 19.81
CA LEU A 122 29.98 10.63 20.27
C LEU A 122 29.19 10.00 19.13
N PHE A 123 29.15 10.64 17.96
CA PHE A 123 28.43 10.09 16.81
C PHE A 123 29.07 8.82 16.27
N ASP A 124 30.39 8.68 16.30
CA ASP A 124 31.09 7.44 15.99
C ASP A 124 30.60 6.30 16.89
N ARG A 125 30.46 6.52 18.20
CA ARG A 125 29.91 5.54 19.12
C ARG A 125 28.44 5.20 18.82
N ILE A 126 27.61 6.19 18.53
CA ILE A 126 26.19 6.01 18.20
C ILE A 126 26.03 5.12 16.96
N VAL A 127 26.90 5.26 15.98
CA VAL A 127 26.75 4.52 14.72
C VAL A 127 27.52 3.19 14.69
N ASN A 128 28.65 3.05 15.41
CA ASN A 128 29.57 1.91 15.31
C ASN A 128 29.70 1.05 16.58
N GLU A 129 29.50 1.61 17.79
CA GLU A 129 29.76 0.87 19.03
C GLU A 129 28.73 -0.26 19.21
N VAL A 130 29.20 -1.51 19.20
CA VAL A 130 28.35 -2.68 19.40
C VAL A 130 27.73 -2.65 20.80
N GLY A 131 26.40 -2.74 20.86
CA GLY A 131 25.63 -2.67 22.11
C GLY A 131 25.53 -1.28 22.72
N TYR A 132 25.70 -0.20 21.92
CA TYR A 132 25.55 1.15 22.40
C TYR A 132 24.22 1.39 23.09
N SER A 133 24.23 1.80 24.35
CA SER A 133 23.03 1.87 25.21
C SER A 133 23.01 3.10 26.11
N GLU A 134 23.75 4.17 25.78
CA GLU A 134 23.70 5.40 26.57
C GLU A 134 22.39 6.16 26.32
N GLY A 135 21.87 6.76 27.38
CA GLY A 135 20.62 7.53 27.31
C GLY A 135 19.41 6.69 26.92
N ARG A 136 18.90 6.88 25.74
CA ARG A 136 17.70 6.16 25.21
C ARG A 136 18.07 5.14 24.12
N PHE A 137 19.32 5.08 23.71
CA PHE A 137 19.76 4.15 22.68
C PHE A 137 19.70 2.69 23.19
N SER A 138 19.42 1.77 22.29
CA SER A 138 19.35 0.33 22.56
C SER A 138 20.06 -0.49 21.50
N GLY A 139 21.09 0.07 20.92
CA GLY A 139 21.96 -0.41 19.86
C GLY A 139 22.43 0.74 18.99
N SER A 140 23.50 0.51 18.24
CA SER A 140 24.05 1.41 17.23
C SER A 140 23.40 1.16 15.86
N VAL A 141 23.71 2.01 14.86
CA VAL A 141 23.34 1.76 13.45
C VAL A 141 23.95 0.45 12.95
N LYS A 142 25.21 0.16 13.32
CA LYS A 142 25.89 -1.10 13.05
C LYS A 142 25.12 -2.30 13.63
N ASP A 143 24.70 -2.22 14.90
CA ASP A 143 23.89 -3.27 15.53
C ASP A 143 22.57 -3.50 14.78
N TYR A 144 21.97 -2.41 14.28
CA TYR A 144 20.73 -2.50 13.50
C TYR A 144 20.94 -3.34 12.23
N PHE A 145 21.87 -2.96 11.36
CA PHE A 145 22.12 -3.68 10.11
C PHE A 145 22.64 -5.10 10.31
N LEU A 146 23.48 -5.34 11.33
CA LEU A 146 23.89 -6.69 11.73
C LEU A 146 22.68 -7.56 12.11
N ALA A 147 21.74 -7.01 12.89
CA ALA A 147 20.54 -7.74 13.27
C ALA A 147 19.62 -8.01 12.07
N GLN A 148 19.40 -7.03 11.16
CA GLN A 148 18.55 -7.23 10.00
C GLN A 148 19.10 -8.28 9.04
N SER A 149 20.41 -8.32 8.86
CA SER A 149 21.10 -9.25 7.95
C SER A 149 21.43 -10.62 8.55
N GLY A 150 21.09 -10.86 9.82
CA GLY A 150 21.52 -12.06 10.52
C GLY A 150 23.06 -12.14 10.67
N GLY A 151 23.75 -10.98 10.74
CA GLY A 151 25.20 -10.86 10.84
C GLY A 151 25.96 -10.99 9.52
N SER A 152 25.27 -11.05 8.38
CA SER A 152 25.91 -11.22 7.08
C SER A 152 26.37 -9.91 6.44
N PHE A 153 25.84 -8.76 6.88
CA PHE A 153 26.18 -7.43 6.41
C PHE A 153 26.58 -6.55 7.59
N GLU A 154 27.82 -6.09 7.59
CA GLU A 154 28.38 -5.22 8.60
C GLU A 154 28.71 -3.86 7.97
N LEU A 155 28.09 -2.80 8.49
CA LEU A 155 28.29 -1.43 8.04
C LEU A 155 29.06 -0.66 9.12
N ASP A 156 30.29 -0.26 8.80
CA ASP A 156 31.16 0.57 9.62
C ASP A 156 31.18 2.00 9.06
N PHE A 157 31.03 2.99 9.92
CA PHE A 157 31.03 4.38 9.51
C PHE A 157 32.32 5.11 9.86
N ASP A 158 32.88 5.82 8.89
CA ASP A 158 33.82 6.89 9.18
C ASP A 158 33.03 8.17 9.49
N VAL A 159 33.17 8.72 10.71
CA VAL A 159 32.47 9.94 11.15
C VAL A 159 33.48 11.08 11.22
N VAL A 160 33.33 12.08 10.35
CA VAL A 160 34.28 13.19 10.20
C VAL A 160 33.62 14.54 10.44
N GLY A 161 34.43 15.54 10.81
CA GLY A 161 33.95 16.88 11.12
C GLY A 161 33.82 17.14 12.63
N PRO A 162 33.02 18.12 13.10
CA PRO A 162 32.16 18.98 12.25
C PRO A 162 32.97 19.97 11.41
N VAL A 163 32.53 20.14 10.15
CA VAL A 163 32.99 21.26 9.30
C VAL A 163 31.95 22.38 9.35
N VAL A 164 32.36 23.62 9.21
CA VAL A 164 31.48 24.79 9.27
C VAL A 164 31.22 25.29 7.85
N LEU A 165 29.98 25.09 7.38
CA LEU A 165 29.54 25.52 6.05
C LEU A 165 29.57 27.06 5.91
N SER A 166 29.58 27.53 4.66
CA SER A 166 29.81 28.95 4.34
C SER A 166 28.60 29.88 4.62
N HIS A 167 27.42 29.32 4.88
CA HIS A 167 26.17 30.09 5.08
C HIS A 167 25.43 29.63 6.34
N ASP A 168 24.38 30.39 6.67
CA ASP A 168 23.39 30.05 7.70
C ASP A 168 22.53 28.86 7.26
N TYR A 169 21.93 28.12 8.21
CA TYR A 169 21.11 26.94 7.88
C TYR A 169 19.95 27.27 6.93
N SER A 170 19.36 28.45 7.03
CA SER A 170 18.26 28.90 6.15
C SER A 170 18.67 29.15 4.69
N TYR A 171 19.96 29.22 4.38
CA TYR A 171 20.44 29.25 3.00
C TYR A 171 20.25 27.89 2.32
N TYR A 172 20.34 26.81 3.08
CA TYR A 172 20.24 25.43 2.58
C TYR A 172 18.81 24.88 2.68
N GLY A 173 18.14 25.11 3.82
CA GLY A 173 16.88 24.45 4.18
C GLY A 173 15.63 25.32 4.14
N ARG A 174 15.73 26.61 3.77
CA ARG A 174 14.50 27.41 3.69
C ARG A 174 13.58 26.91 2.59
N ASP A 175 12.30 26.77 2.92
CA ASP A 175 11.28 26.36 1.98
C ASP A 175 11.17 27.29 0.75
N LEU A 176 11.06 26.71 -0.43
CA LEU A 176 10.83 27.40 -1.68
C LEU A 176 9.34 27.36 -2.02
N GLY A 177 8.63 28.43 -1.71
CA GLY A 177 7.20 28.56 -1.96
C GLY A 177 6.32 27.76 -1.00
N ALA A 178 5.02 27.67 -1.31
CA ALA A 178 4.03 27.06 -0.44
C ALA A 178 4.09 25.54 -0.32
N ALA A 179 4.90 24.87 -1.14
CA ALA A 179 4.97 23.42 -1.14
C ALA A 179 6.00 22.83 -0.15
N GLY A 180 6.89 23.68 0.38
CA GLY A 180 7.78 23.29 1.48
C GLY A 180 9.11 22.64 1.08
N ASP A 181 9.62 22.86 -0.12
CA ASP A 181 10.93 22.32 -0.50
C ASP A 181 12.10 23.11 0.03
N ASP A 182 13.11 22.40 0.45
CA ASP A 182 14.44 22.95 0.72
C ASP A 182 15.06 23.59 -0.52
N ILE A 183 15.57 24.79 -0.35
CA ILE A 183 16.03 25.60 -1.48
C ILE A 183 17.35 25.12 -2.07
N ARG A 184 18.28 24.55 -1.26
CA ARG A 184 19.65 24.18 -1.69
C ARG A 184 20.27 23.09 -0.81
N PRO A 185 19.61 22.01 -0.45
CA PRO A 185 20.19 21.02 0.46
C PRO A 185 21.42 20.32 -0.17
N GLU A 186 21.47 20.18 -1.50
CA GLU A 186 22.59 19.60 -2.23
C GLU A 186 23.90 20.39 -2.05
N ARG A 187 23.81 21.68 -1.74
CA ARG A 187 24.99 22.51 -1.49
C ARG A 187 25.71 22.14 -0.19
N MET A 188 24.98 21.64 0.82
CA MET A 188 25.61 21.11 2.03
C MET A 188 26.56 19.96 1.69
N LEU A 189 26.11 19.02 0.87
CA LEU A 189 26.93 17.89 0.44
C LEU A 189 28.20 18.36 -0.27
N ILE A 190 28.06 19.23 -1.28
CA ILE A 190 29.18 19.69 -2.10
C ILE A 190 30.24 20.38 -1.23
N GLU A 191 29.82 21.34 -0.38
CA GLU A 191 30.73 22.05 0.51
C GLU A 191 31.41 21.11 1.51
N ALA A 192 30.61 20.23 2.15
CA ALA A 192 31.10 19.28 3.14
C ALA A 192 32.13 18.32 2.53
N CYS A 193 31.85 17.71 1.38
CA CYS A 193 32.78 16.81 0.69
C CYS A 193 34.10 17.52 0.34
N GLN A 194 34.02 18.73 -0.23
CA GLN A 194 35.23 19.53 -0.54
C GLN A 194 36.06 19.89 0.68
N MET A 195 35.42 20.10 1.84
CA MET A 195 36.13 20.43 3.08
C MET A 195 36.82 19.24 3.74
N VAL A 196 36.23 18.03 3.60
CA VAL A 196 36.78 16.80 4.19
C VAL A 196 37.71 16.03 3.24
N ASP A 197 37.74 16.35 1.95
CA ASP A 197 38.60 15.72 0.93
C ASP A 197 40.05 15.49 1.34
N PRO A 198 40.75 16.42 2.06
CA PRO A 198 42.11 16.19 2.51
C PRO A 198 42.24 15.08 3.58
N TYR A 199 41.15 14.60 4.18
CA TYR A 199 41.13 13.69 5.31
C TYR A 199 40.38 12.38 5.03
N VAL A 200 39.69 12.31 3.90
CA VAL A 200 38.83 11.20 3.51
C VAL A 200 39.22 10.72 2.11
N ASN A 201 39.30 9.42 1.89
CA ASN A 201 39.44 8.85 0.57
C ASN A 201 38.06 8.34 0.11
N PHE A 202 37.35 9.06 -0.75
CA PHE A 202 36.01 8.75 -1.20
C PHE A 202 35.92 7.41 -1.93
N ALA A 203 36.99 6.88 -2.51
CA ALA A 203 37.02 5.57 -3.14
C ALA A 203 36.79 4.40 -2.14
N ASP A 204 36.93 4.62 -0.83
CA ASP A 204 36.66 3.61 0.19
C ASP A 204 35.17 3.32 0.37
N TYR A 205 34.28 4.17 -0.15
CA TYR A 205 32.81 4.09 -0.05
C TYR A 205 32.13 3.69 -1.36
N ASP A 206 32.89 3.27 -2.35
CA ASP A 206 32.41 2.62 -3.58
C ASP A 206 32.36 1.10 -3.32
N TRP A 207 31.18 0.61 -2.90
CA TRP A 207 31.01 -0.77 -2.47
C TRP A 207 31.13 -1.80 -3.60
N GLU A 208 30.77 -1.38 -4.81
CA GLU A 208 30.71 -2.25 -5.98
C GLU A 208 31.95 -2.10 -6.89
N GLY A 209 32.79 -1.12 -6.66
CA GLY A 209 33.93 -0.80 -7.52
C GLY A 209 33.52 -0.26 -8.89
N ASN A 210 32.35 0.37 -8.97
CA ASN A 210 31.78 0.91 -10.18
C ASN A 210 32.21 2.35 -10.51
N GLY A 211 32.96 2.97 -9.61
CA GLY A 211 33.47 4.34 -9.73
C GLY A 211 32.50 5.40 -9.19
N GLU A 212 31.47 5.00 -8.44
CA GLU A 212 30.55 5.91 -7.76
C GLU A 212 30.46 5.55 -6.27
N VAL A 213 30.45 6.56 -5.40
CA VAL A 213 30.23 6.42 -3.97
C VAL A 213 28.76 6.01 -3.73
N ASP A 214 28.51 4.92 -2.99
CA ASP A 214 27.17 4.42 -2.75
C ASP A 214 26.29 5.44 -2.03
N GLN A 215 26.79 6.06 -0.95
CA GLN A 215 26.09 7.14 -0.26
C GLN A 215 27.03 7.94 0.65
N VAL A 216 26.85 9.27 0.68
CA VAL A 216 27.41 10.15 1.71
C VAL A 216 26.26 10.62 2.61
N PHE A 217 26.41 10.50 3.92
CA PHE A 217 25.42 11.00 4.88
C PHE A 217 25.89 12.33 5.50
N ILE A 218 25.04 13.35 5.41
CA ILE A 218 25.27 14.65 6.06
C ILE A 218 24.48 14.70 7.36
N LEU A 219 25.16 14.73 8.51
CA LEU A 219 24.53 14.97 9.80
C LEU A 219 24.67 16.44 10.16
N TYR A 220 23.59 17.19 10.12
CA TYR A 220 23.62 18.64 10.31
C TYR A 220 23.21 19.06 11.73
N ALA A 221 23.82 20.16 12.21
CA ALA A 221 23.58 20.74 13.52
C ALA A 221 22.15 21.25 13.70
N GLY A 222 21.53 20.97 14.84
CA GLY A 222 20.20 21.41 15.20
C GLY A 222 19.10 20.42 14.84
N LYS A 223 17.88 20.93 14.62
CA LYS A 223 16.68 20.14 14.31
C LYS A 223 16.41 20.08 12.82
N GLY A 224 15.80 18.98 12.40
CA GLY A 224 15.21 18.83 11.07
C GLY A 224 13.73 19.22 11.06
N GLN A 225 13.24 19.63 9.90
CA GLN A 225 11.86 20.07 9.73
C GLN A 225 10.86 18.93 9.97
N ALA A 226 11.13 17.71 9.50
CA ALA A 226 10.29 16.52 9.67
C ALA A 226 9.96 16.21 11.14
N ASP A 227 10.83 16.56 12.08
CA ASP A 227 10.64 16.38 13.54
C ASP A 227 10.36 17.71 14.26
N GLY A 228 9.72 18.66 13.59
CA GLY A 228 9.24 19.92 14.19
C GLY A 228 10.30 21.02 14.32
N GLY A 229 11.33 21.01 13.51
CA GLY A 229 12.20 22.17 13.23
C GLY A 229 11.40 23.31 12.59
N ALA A 230 12.03 24.46 12.45
CA ALA A 230 11.44 25.62 11.75
C ALA A 230 11.41 25.34 10.22
N SER A 231 10.54 26.05 9.49
CA SER A 231 10.37 25.94 8.03
C SER A 231 11.58 26.39 7.21
N ASP A 232 12.62 26.87 7.86
CA ASP A 232 13.90 27.22 7.25
C ASP A 232 15.03 26.23 7.62
N THR A 233 14.70 25.10 8.24
CA THR A 233 15.63 23.98 8.50
C THR A 233 15.46 22.89 7.46
N VAL A 234 16.53 22.15 7.18
CA VAL A 234 16.53 21.08 6.17
C VAL A 234 15.60 19.93 6.60
N TRP A 235 14.81 19.41 5.65
CA TRP A 235 14.09 18.17 5.80
C TRP A 235 15.04 16.97 5.61
N PRO A 236 15.10 15.98 6.51
CA PRO A 236 15.88 14.76 6.30
C PRO A 236 15.43 14.01 5.05
N HIS A 237 16.37 13.65 4.16
CA HIS A 237 16.06 12.98 2.90
C HIS A 237 17.28 12.27 2.30
N GLU A 238 17.05 11.31 1.40
CA GLU A 238 18.03 10.79 0.45
C GLU A 238 17.82 11.43 -0.92
N TRP A 239 18.92 11.81 -1.60
CA TRP A 239 18.85 12.45 -2.91
C TRP A 239 20.11 12.24 -3.75
N THR A 240 20.03 12.69 -5.02
CA THR A 240 21.21 12.73 -5.90
C THR A 240 21.49 14.15 -6.41
N LEU A 241 22.76 14.46 -6.60
CA LEU A 241 23.19 15.73 -7.19
C LEU A 241 22.67 15.88 -8.62
N THR A 242 22.66 14.79 -9.39
CA THR A 242 22.13 14.79 -10.77
C THR A 242 20.65 15.20 -10.80
N GLU A 243 19.84 14.72 -9.87
CA GLU A 243 18.43 15.09 -9.78
C GLU A 243 18.25 16.53 -9.30
N ALA A 244 19.01 16.94 -8.29
CA ALA A 244 18.93 18.27 -7.71
C ALA A 244 19.36 19.36 -8.71
N MET A 245 20.50 19.18 -9.38
CA MET A 245 21.13 20.24 -10.14
C MET A 245 21.64 19.83 -11.53
N GLY A 246 21.52 18.57 -11.93
CA GLY A 246 21.95 18.05 -13.24
C GLY A 246 23.45 17.80 -13.34
N GLU A 247 24.19 17.85 -12.26
CA GLU A 247 25.65 17.70 -12.20
C GLU A 247 26.03 16.75 -11.06
N THR A 248 27.24 16.23 -11.09
CA THR A 248 27.88 15.46 -10.02
C THR A 248 29.21 16.07 -9.67
N ILE A 249 29.81 15.66 -8.54
CA ILE A 249 31.20 15.99 -8.21
C ILE A 249 32.04 14.73 -8.23
N SER A 250 33.39 14.90 -8.46
CA SER A 250 34.33 13.78 -8.44
C SER A 250 35.49 14.14 -7.53
N LEU A 251 35.78 13.28 -6.58
CA LEU A 251 36.90 13.34 -5.66
C LEU A 251 37.57 11.96 -5.61
N ASP A 252 38.86 11.86 -5.44
CA ASP A 252 39.63 10.61 -5.36
C ASP A 252 39.42 9.63 -6.52
N GLY A 253 38.97 10.12 -7.66
CA GLY A 253 38.71 9.30 -8.87
C GLY A 253 37.36 8.61 -8.92
N VAL A 254 36.50 8.83 -7.93
CA VAL A 254 35.12 8.35 -7.91
C VAL A 254 34.12 9.51 -8.05
N VAL A 255 32.90 9.19 -8.48
CA VAL A 255 31.79 10.13 -8.58
C VAL A 255 31.04 10.15 -7.25
N ILE A 256 30.70 11.32 -6.75
CA ILE A 256 29.79 11.53 -5.63
C ILE A 256 28.50 12.08 -6.21
N ASN A 257 27.42 11.34 -6.07
CA ASN A 257 26.10 11.67 -6.60
C ASN A 257 25.00 11.47 -5.56
N THR A 258 24.94 10.29 -4.94
CA THR A 258 23.95 9.92 -3.93
C THR A 258 24.35 10.44 -2.56
N TYR A 259 23.40 11.07 -1.87
CA TYR A 259 23.59 11.51 -0.49
C TYR A 259 22.29 11.39 0.29
N ALA A 260 22.42 11.29 1.60
CA ALA A 260 21.32 11.49 2.52
C ALA A 260 21.68 12.53 3.57
N CYS A 261 20.68 13.03 4.27
CA CYS A 261 20.92 13.95 5.38
C CYS A 261 19.95 13.72 6.55
N GLY A 262 20.39 14.09 7.74
CA GLY A 262 19.62 14.00 8.96
C GLY A 262 20.07 15.02 9.99
N SER A 263 19.21 15.27 11.00
CA SER A 263 19.46 16.28 12.03
C SER A 263 20.15 15.71 13.26
N GLU A 264 20.96 16.54 13.91
CA GLU A 264 21.54 16.26 15.22
C GLU A 264 20.47 16.03 16.30
N LEU A 265 19.40 16.84 16.28
CA LEU A 265 18.41 16.92 17.35
C LEU A 265 17.01 16.56 16.86
N ASN A 266 16.29 15.85 17.72
CA ASN A 266 14.86 15.63 17.57
C ASN A 266 14.02 16.85 18.02
N GLY A 267 12.70 16.81 17.83
CA GLY A 267 11.75 17.84 18.21
C GLY A 267 11.84 18.28 19.67
N THR A 268 12.33 17.43 20.57
CA THR A 268 12.49 17.72 22.01
C THR A 268 13.87 18.26 22.40
N ASN A 269 14.71 18.66 21.46
CA ASN A 269 16.09 19.13 21.65
C ASN A 269 17.04 18.08 22.27
N ARG A 270 16.81 16.81 22.03
CA ARG A 270 17.73 15.71 22.37
C ARG A 270 18.43 15.23 21.10
N ILE A 271 19.58 14.58 21.25
CA ILE A 271 20.21 13.87 20.13
C ILE A 271 19.16 13.00 19.47
N ASN A 272 19.08 13.04 18.15
CA ASN A 272 18.15 12.23 17.39
C ASN A 272 18.47 10.74 17.52
N GLY A 273 17.47 9.88 17.38
CA GLY A 273 17.68 8.43 17.33
C GLY A 273 18.35 7.99 16.03
N ILE A 274 18.63 6.69 15.93
CA ILE A 274 19.27 6.11 14.73
C ILE A 274 18.27 5.86 13.58
N GLY A 275 16.98 5.96 13.84
CA GLY A 275 15.95 5.57 12.87
C GLY A 275 16.09 6.25 11.53
N THR A 276 16.27 7.59 11.51
CA THR A 276 16.48 8.34 10.26
C THR A 276 17.73 7.88 9.52
N ILE A 277 18.84 7.65 10.21
CA ILE A 277 20.06 7.16 9.55
C ILE A 277 19.82 5.78 8.93
N CYS A 278 19.14 4.88 9.66
CA CYS A 278 18.82 3.54 9.16
C CYS A 278 17.86 3.59 7.96
N HIS A 279 16.84 4.45 7.98
CA HIS A 279 15.91 4.66 6.88
C HIS A 279 16.64 5.16 5.62
N GLU A 280 17.35 6.28 5.74
CA GLU A 280 18.01 6.91 4.59
C GLU A 280 19.15 6.04 4.01
N PHE A 281 19.84 5.27 4.84
CA PHE A 281 20.83 4.31 4.36
C PHE A 281 20.20 3.09 3.67
N SER A 282 18.97 2.75 4.00
CA SER A 282 18.24 1.67 3.32
C SER A 282 17.95 2.00 1.85
N HIS A 283 17.82 3.27 1.52
CA HIS A 283 17.59 3.70 0.14
C HIS A 283 18.76 3.39 -0.79
N CYS A 284 20.02 3.51 -0.32
CA CYS A 284 21.17 3.16 -1.16
C CYS A 284 21.23 1.64 -1.46
N MET A 285 20.55 0.82 -0.66
CA MET A 285 20.37 -0.61 -0.92
C MET A 285 19.15 -0.92 -1.83
N GLY A 286 18.54 0.11 -2.42
CA GLY A 286 17.43 -0.05 -3.37
C GLY A 286 16.06 -0.26 -2.74
N ILE A 287 15.90 -0.05 -1.43
CA ILE A 287 14.61 -0.13 -0.76
C ILE A 287 13.89 1.22 -0.91
N MET A 288 12.61 1.16 -1.24
CA MET A 288 11.76 2.33 -1.50
C MET A 288 10.95 2.71 -0.28
N ASP A 289 10.38 3.92 -0.28
CA ASP A 289 9.41 4.32 0.73
C ASP A 289 8.14 3.48 0.66
N MET A 290 7.65 3.08 1.82
CA MET A 290 6.44 2.27 1.98
C MET A 290 5.24 3.06 2.51
N TYR A 291 5.38 4.37 2.70
CA TYR A 291 4.27 5.28 3.01
C TYR A 291 3.62 5.83 1.73
N ASP A 292 2.48 6.51 1.87
CA ASP A 292 1.84 7.24 0.76
C ASP A 292 2.62 8.52 0.45
N THR A 293 3.43 8.49 -0.59
CA THR A 293 4.29 9.62 -0.98
C THR A 293 3.52 10.78 -1.63
N ASN A 294 2.20 10.76 -1.69
CA ASN A 294 1.39 11.84 -2.28
C ASN A 294 0.51 12.57 -1.26
N ASP A 295 0.33 12.08 -0.06
CA ASP A 295 -0.38 12.61 1.14
C ASP A 295 -1.44 13.70 0.89
N THR A 296 -2.28 13.54 -0.15
CA THR A 296 -3.08 14.64 -0.67
C THR A 296 -4.37 14.90 0.10
N TYR A 297 -5.09 13.89 0.59
CA TYR A 297 -6.39 14.11 1.21
C TYR A 297 -6.73 13.15 2.35
N ASN A 298 -6.57 11.88 2.14
CA ASN A 298 -6.58 10.81 3.11
C ASN A 298 -5.37 9.95 2.75
N PRO A 299 -4.27 10.05 3.48
CA PRO A 299 -3.12 9.20 3.19
C PRO A 299 -3.53 7.75 3.31
N ASN A 300 -3.12 6.95 2.35
CA ASN A 300 -3.22 5.51 2.45
C ASN A 300 -2.43 5.03 3.67
N PHE A 301 -2.77 3.88 4.21
CA PHE A 301 -2.07 3.33 5.36
C PHE A 301 -0.58 3.08 5.07
N GLY A 302 -0.24 2.65 3.84
CA GLY A 302 1.12 2.23 3.51
C GLY A 302 1.47 0.95 4.25
N MET A 303 2.61 0.97 4.93
CA MET A 303 3.03 -0.05 5.89
C MET A 303 2.99 0.45 7.34
N GLY A 304 2.81 1.77 7.52
CA GLY A 304 2.70 2.40 8.83
C GLY A 304 3.90 2.12 9.75
N PRO A 305 3.67 1.89 11.03
CA PRO A 305 4.77 1.63 11.98
C PRO A 305 5.39 0.23 11.87
N TRP A 306 4.89 -0.63 10.97
CA TRP A 306 5.39 -1.98 10.76
C TRP A 306 6.65 -2.03 9.90
N ASP A 307 7.01 -0.94 9.24
CA ASP A 307 8.09 -0.85 8.28
C ASP A 307 8.98 0.37 8.57
N ILE A 308 10.32 0.18 8.48
CA ILE A 308 11.27 1.27 8.67
C ILE A 308 11.22 2.30 7.54
N MET A 309 10.82 1.88 6.34
CA MET A 309 10.63 2.77 5.19
C MET A 309 9.28 3.51 5.22
N ASP A 310 8.62 3.46 6.37
CA ASP A 310 7.45 4.25 6.76
C ASP A 310 7.65 4.76 8.19
N SER A 311 6.62 5.01 8.93
CA SER A 311 6.68 5.58 10.28
C SER A 311 7.34 4.67 11.34
N GLY A 312 7.66 3.43 11.01
CA GLY A 312 8.46 2.52 11.84
C GLY A 312 9.86 3.04 12.19
N THR A 313 10.40 3.94 11.37
CA THR A 313 11.65 4.68 11.65
C THR A 313 11.58 5.48 12.96
N TYR A 314 10.40 5.94 13.36
CA TYR A 314 10.19 6.76 14.55
C TYR A 314 9.84 5.97 15.82
N LEU A 315 9.77 4.65 15.76
CA LEU A 315 9.48 3.85 16.94
C LEU A 315 10.53 4.05 18.04
N GLY A 316 10.06 4.01 19.30
CA GLY A 316 10.91 4.39 20.43
C GLY A 316 11.44 5.82 20.35
N ASP A 317 10.76 6.73 19.66
CA ASP A 317 11.17 8.12 19.37
C ASP A 317 12.42 8.16 18.48
N GLY A 318 12.56 7.19 17.56
CA GLY A 318 13.69 7.01 16.66
C GLY A 318 14.90 6.28 17.25
N TYR A 319 14.90 6.02 18.58
CA TYR A 319 16.03 5.33 19.23
C TYR A 319 15.95 3.81 19.07
N LYS A 320 14.78 3.29 18.72
CA LYS A 320 14.53 1.87 18.50
C LYS A 320 13.55 1.68 17.35
N PRO A 321 14.00 1.94 16.10
CA PRO A 321 13.18 1.70 14.92
C PRO A 321 12.80 0.22 14.81
N CYS A 322 11.73 -0.11 14.08
CA CYS A 322 11.35 -1.50 13.86
C CYS A 322 12.37 -2.27 13.01
N SER A 323 12.32 -3.58 13.08
CA SER A 323 13.06 -4.44 12.16
C SER A 323 12.56 -4.28 10.72
N TYR A 324 13.40 -4.61 9.76
CA TYR A 324 13.00 -4.83 8.38
C TYR A 324 11.89 -5.87 8.30
N THR A 325 10.95 -5.65 7.41
CA THR A 325 9.95 -6.64 7.02
C THR A 325 10.60 -7.81 6.28
N SER A 326 9.86 -8.90 6.13
CA SER A 326 10.31 -10.03 5.32
C SER A 326 10.54 -9.64 3.86
N TYR A 327 9.77 -8.67 3.33
CA TYR A 327 9.94 -8.12 2.00
C TYR A 327 11.31 -7.43 1.85
N GLU A 328 11.65 -6.51 2.73
CA GLU A 328 12.93 -5.79 2.71
C GLU A 328 14.12 -6.72 2.87
N LYS A 329 14.04 -7.69 3.81
CA LYS A 329 15.08 -8.72 3.99
C LYS A 329 15.26 -9.57 2.74
N MET A 330 14.17 -9.91 2.04
CA MET A 330 14.22 -10.64 0.78
C MET A 330 14.88 -9.81 -0.32
N VAL A 331 14.55 -8.53 -0.44
CA VAL A 331 15.16 -7.60 -1.42
C VAL A 331 16.67 -7.47 -1.19
N CYS A 332 17.10 -7.33 0.06
CA CYS A 332 18.53 -7.27 0.43
C CYS A 332 19.26 -8.62 0.29
N GLY A 333 18.54 -9.71 0.03
CA GLY A 333 19.13 -11.06 -0.04
C GLY A 333 19.51 -11.63 1.32
N TRP A 334 18.91 -11.14 2.41
CA TRP A 334 19.12 -11.60 3.77
C TRP A 334 18.13 -12.68 4.23
N LEU A 335 17.06 -12.86 3.48
CA LEU A 335 16.01 -13.85 3.72
C LEU A 335 15.58 -14.50 2.41
N ASP A 336 15.51 -15.82 2.40
CA ASP A 336 14.89 -16.59 1.33
C ASP A 336 13.54 -17.13 1.87
N PRO A 337 12.38 -16.54 1.55
CA PRO A 337 11.09 -16.95 2.09
C PRO A 337 10.73 -18.38 1.67
N ILE A 338 10.09 -19.13 2.55
CA ILE A 338 9.62 -20.48 2.30
C ILE A 338 8.32 -20.43 1.49
N ILE A 339 8.30 -20.98 0.29
CA ILE A 339 7.14 -20.98 -0.58
C ILE A 339 6.14 -22.04 -0.11
N LEU A 340 4.92 -21.65 0.24
CA LEU A 340 3.82 -22.54 0.57
C LEU A 340 3.13 -23.03 -0.72
N LYS A 341 3.28 -24.34 -1.03
CA LYS A 341 2.80 -24.96 -2.28
C LYS A 341 1.84 -26.12 -2.07
N SER A 342 1.67 -26.58 -0.87
CA SER A 342 0.78 -27.70 -0.51
C SER A 342 0.31 -27.54 0.93
N ASP A 343 -0.79 -28.13 1.26
CA ASP A 343 -1.35 -28.13 2.61
C ASP A 343 -0.26 -28.43 3.64
N THR A 344 -0.09 -27.51 4.58
CA THR A 344 1.02 -27.53 5.54
C THR A 344 0.56 -26.97 6.87
N ALA A 345 0.86 -27.66 7.96
CA ALA A 345 0.70 -27.15 9.32
C ALA A 345 2.03 -26.59 9.82
N ILE A 346 2.04 -25.31 10.15
CA ILE A 346 3.16 -24.62 10.80
C ILE A 346 2.85 -24.56 12.29
N THR A 347 3.76 -25.05 13.13
CA THR A 347 3.50 -25.20 14.57
C THR A 347 4.27 -24.22 15.46
N ALA A 348 5.37 -23.64 14.96
CA ALA A 348 6.25 -22.78 15.78
C ALA A 348 7.11 -21.84 14.91
N MET A 349 6.46 -20.99 14.10
CA MET A 349 7.12 -19.94 13.32
C MET A 349 7.80 -18.94 14.26
N GLN A 350 9.11 -18.80 14.10
CA GLN A 350 9.92 -17.93 14.98
C GLN A 350 9.72 -16.45 14.67
N PRO A 351 9.93 -15.55 15.67
CA PRO A 351 9.89 -14.11 15.43
C PRO A 351 10.95 -13.67 14.41
N LEU A 352 10.52 -12.86 13.41
CA LEU A 352 11.38 -12.39 12.33
C LEU A 352 12.59 -11.59 12.84
N SER A 353 12.38 -10.74 13.86
CA SER A 353 13.45 -9.93 14.48
C SER A 353 14.49 -10.76 15.25
N MET A 354 14.20 -12.04 15.48
CA MET A 354 15.10 -12.99 16.15
C MET A 354 15.72 -13.99 15.18
N GLY A 355 15.68 -13.69 13.87
CA GLY A 355 16.19 -14.58 12.81
C GLY A 355 15.21 -15.66 12.37
N GLY A 356 13.91 -15.48 12.64
CA GLY A 356 12.84 -16.38 12.20
C GLY A 356 12.66 -16.38 10.69
N GLU A 357 12.00 -17.42 10.21
CA GLU A 357 11.61 -17.61 8.81
C GLU A 357 10.42 -16.71 8.43
N ALA A 358 10.24 -16.51 7.13
CA ALA A 358 9.01 -15.98 6.55
C ALA A 358 8.46 -16.93 5.49
N TYR A 359 7.16 -16.89 5.28
CA TYR A 359 6.50 -17.70 4.25
C TYR A 359 5.96 -16.81 3.15
N ILE A 360 5.90 -17.34 1.92
CA ILE A 360 5.36 -16.63 0.76
C ILE A 360 4.29 -17.48 0.06
N ILE A 361 3.19 -16.83 -0.32
CA ILE A 361 2.02 -17.40 -0.99
C ILE A 361 1.80 -16.61 -2.28
N TYR A 362 2.06 -17.22 -3.43
CA TYR A 362 1.91 -16.56 -4.73
C TYR A 362 0.49 -16.65 -5.27
N ASN A 363 0.04 -15.61 -5.97
CA ASN A 363 -1.03 -15.71 -6.93
C ASN A 363 -0.54 -16.57 -8.11
N ASP A 364 -1.17 -17.71 -8.36
CA ASP A 364 -0.66 -18.70 -9.32
C ASP A 364 -0.72 -18.22 -10.78
N ASN A 365 -1.59 -17.27 -11.09
CA ASN A 365 -1.70 -16.70 -12.43
C ASN A 365 -0.90 -15.40 -12.59
N HIS A 366 -0.50 -14.76 -11.47
CA HIS A 366 0.23 -13.50 -11.44
C HIS A 366 1.31 -13.53 -10.35
N PRO A 367 2.49 -14.15 -10.60
CA PRO A 367 3.51 -14.40 -9.57
C PRO A 367 4.13 -13.13 -8.95
N ASP A 368 3.95 -11.98 -9.58
CA ASP A 368 4.38 -10.69 -9.03
C ASP A 368 3.42 -10.18 -7.93
N GLU A 369 2.25 -10.81 -7.79
CA GLU A 369 1.33 -10.61 -6.67
C GLU A 369 1.40 -11.78 -5.69
N TYR A 370 1.67 -11.47 -4.42
CA TYR A 370 1.86 -12.49 -3.39
C TYR A 370 1.59 -11.94 -1.99
N TYR A 371 1.36 -12.87 -1.06
CA TYR A 371 1.36 -12.57 0.38
C TYR A 371 2.68 -13.02 1.00
N MET A 372 3.18 -12.24 1.96
CA MET A 372 4.28 -12.65 2.83
C MET A 372 3.78 -12.73 4.27
N LEU A 373 4.10 -13.82 4.94
CA LEU A 373 3.72 -14.08 6.32
C LEU A 373 4.96 -13.96 7.20
N GLU A 374 4.87 -13.12 8.22
CA GLU A 374 5.97 -12.89 9.16
C GLU A 374 5.46 -12.82 10.60
N ASN A 375 6.22 -13.40 11.53
CA ASN A 375 5.93 -13.31 12.96
C ASN A 375 6.59 -12.07 13.55
N ARG A 376 5.77 -11.09 13.97
CA ARG A 376 6.24 -9.89 14.67
C ARG A 376 5.96 -10.03 16.17
N GLN A 377 7.00 -9.86 16.97
CA GLN A 377 6.90 -9.92 18.44
C GLN A 377 7.59 -8.70 19.05
N LEU A 378 7.15 -8.29 20.25
CA LEU A 378 7.72 -7.14 20.95
C LEU A 378 9.12 -7.47 21.53
N LEU A 379 10.02 -7.91 20.66
CA LEU A 379 11.38 -8.38 20.96
C LEU A 379 12.42 -7.70 20.06
N GLY A 380 13.65 -7.59 20.54
CA GLY A 380 14.75 -7.03 19.77
C GLY A 380 14.42 -5.61 19.28
N TRP A 381 14.60 -5.34 18.01
CA TRP A 381 14.27 -4.05 17.40
C TRP A 381 12.75 -3.79 17.32
N ASP A 382 11.95 -4.85 17.33
CA ASP A 382 10.47 -4.74 17.29
C ASP A 382 9.84 -4.46 18.67
N ALA A 383 10.63 -4.28 19.74
CA ALA A 383 10.10 -4.10 21.08
C ALA A 383 9.23 -2.83 21.26
N SER A 384 9.27 -1.90 20.32
CA SER A 384 8.48 -0.66 20.32
C SER A 384 7.28 -0.71 19.38
N LEU A 385 6.99 -1.84 18.74
CA LEU A 385 5.79 -2.04 17.92
C LEU A 385 4.51 -1.96 18.77
N TYR A 386 3.39 -1.77 18.12
CA TYR A 386 2.09 -1.60 18.78
C TYR A 386 1.38 -2.91 19.09
N GLY A 387 1.71 -3.99 18.41
CA GLY A 387 1.10 -5.31 18.56
C GLY A 387 2.07 -6.45 18.26
N ALA A 388 1.65 -7.67 18.55
CA ALA A 388 2.41 -8.89 18.30
C ALA A 388 1.52 -9.95 17.68
N GLY A 389 2.06 -10.75 16.75
CA GLY A 389 1.33 -11.81 16.08
C GLY A 389 1.87 -12.08 14.66
N LEU A 390 1.06 -12.77 13.88
CA LEU A 390 1.32 -12.97 12.45
C LEU A 390 0.91 -11.71 11.68
N LEU A 391 1.87 -11.05 11.07
CA LEU A 391 1.60 -10.00 10.10
C LEU A 391 1.56 -10.62 8.70
N VAL A 392 0.59 -10.23 7.89
CA VAL A 392 0.43 -10.71 6.52
C VAL A 392 0.53 -9.52 5.58
N LEU A 393 1.62 -9.47 4.81
CA LEU A 393 1.85 -8.44 3.80
C LEU A 393 1.17 -8.88 2.50
N HIS A 394 0.59 -7.92 1.79
CA HIS A 394 0.10 -8.06 0.42
C HIS A 394 0.98 -7.23 -0.50
N VAL A 395 1.69 -7.89 -1.39
CA VAL A 395 2.58 -7.27 -2.38
C VAL A 395 2.02 -7.54 -3.77
N ASP A 396 1.83 -6.50 -4.57
CA ASP A 396 1.53 -6.55 -6.00
C ASP A 396 2.58 -5.72 -6.75
N TYR A 397 3.71 -6.39 -7.05
CA TYR A 397 4.89 -5.73 -7.60
C TYR A 397 4.66 -5.25 -9.03
N ASP A 398 4.95 -3.99 -9.28
CA ASP A 398 5.02 -3.37 -10.62
C ASP A 398 6.29 -2.54 -10.72
N GLU A 399 7.20 -2.91 -11.63
CA GLU A 399 8.51 -2.28 -11.78
C GLU A 399 8.40 -0.76 -11.99
N ASN A 400 7.41 -0.28 -12.74
CA ASN A 400 7.25 1.16 -12.97
C ASN A 400 6.80 1.89 -11.70
N ILE A 401 5.92 1.28 -10.92
CA ILE A 401 5.45 1.87 -9.65
C ILE A 401 6.60 1.95 -8.65
N TRP A 402 7.39 0.86 -8.51
CA TRP A 402 8.59 0.86 -7.66
C TRP A 402 9.63 1.88 -8.11
N GLN A 403 9.98 1.88 -9.40
CA GLN A 403 10.91 2.87 -9.96
C GLN A 403 10.47 4.32 -9.74
N ASN A 404 9.21 4.55 -9.47
CA ASN A 404 8.64 5.88 -9.26
C ASN A 404 8.39 6.20 -7.78
N ASN A 405 8.74 5.29 -6.87
CA ASN A 405 8.49 5.40 -5.44
C ASN A 405 7.02 5.74 -5.11
N LYS A 406 6.08 5.10 -5.82
CA LYS A 406 4.62 5.30 -5.68
C LYS A 406 3.92 4.05 -5.16
N ILE A 407 4.63 3.23 -4.41
CA ILE A 407 4.18 1.89 -4.04
C ILE A 407 2.81 1.93 -3.38
N ASN A 408 2.63 2.80 -2.41
CA ASN A 408 1.37 2.93 -1.67
C ASN A 408 0.61 4.25 -1.94
N THR A 409 1.05 4.99 -2.96
CA THR A 409 0.34 6.17 -3.46
C THR A 409 -0.68 5.77 -4.49
N THR A 410 -1.96 6.02 -4.23
CA THR A 410 -3.04 5.76 -5.19
C THR A 410 -3.32 7.00 -6.04
N ASP A 411 -3.30 6.80 -7.37
CA ASP A 411 -3.61 7.83 -8.35
C ASP A 411 -4.18 7.20 -9.64
N PHE A 412 -4.31 7.99 -10.69
CA PHE A 412 -4.79 7.50 -12.00
C PHE A 412 -3.94 6.34 -12.56
N TYR A 413 -2.66 6.25 -12.21
CA TYR A 413 -1.72 5.25 -12.74
C TYR A 413 -1.49 4.09 -11.78
N ASN A 414 -1.79 4.28 -10.50
CA ASN A 414 -1.69 3.28 -9.45
C ASN A 414 -3.02 3.20 -8.70
N SER A 415 -3.82 2.18 -9.01
CA SER A 415 -5.21 2.08 -8.54
C SER A 415 -5.35 1.61 -7.10
N HIS A 416 -4.27 1.07 -6.47
CA HIS A 416 -4.30 0.51 -5.13
C HIS A 416 -2.92 0.56 -4.48
N GLN A 417 -2.87 0.37 -3.16
CA GLN A 417 -1.64 0.17 -2.42
C GLN A 417 -0.99 -1.15 -2.83
N ARG A 418 0.30 -1.14 -3.15
CA ARG A 418 0.99 -2.28 -3.74
C ARG A 418 1.86 -3.06 -2.78
N CYS A 419 2.16 -2.50 -1.61
CA CYS A 419 2.82 -3.18 -0.51
C CYS A 419 2.20 -2.69 0.79
N THR A 420 1.25 -3.43 1.33
CA THR A 420 0.53 -3.09 2.56
C THR A 420 0.24 -4.36 3.35
N ILE A 421 -0.53 -4.27 4.43
CA ILE A 421 -0.87 -5.40 5.28
C ILE A 421 -2.36 -5.74 5.24
N PHE A 422 -2.70 -6.98 5.61
CA PHE A 422 -4.05 -7.33 6.01
C PHE A 422 -4.24 -7.00 7.49
N HIS A 423 -5.14 -6.08 7.80
CA HIS A 423 -5.49 -5.70 9.16
C HIS A 423 -6.41 -6.76 9.77
N ALA A 424 -5.97 -7.50 10.78
CA ALA A 424 -6.76 -8.60 11.35
C ALA A 424 -8.06 -8.13 12.01
N ASP A 425 -8.16 -6.88 12.43
CA ASP A 425 -9.40 -6.27 12.92
C ASP A 425 -10.26 -5.61 11.84
N ASN A 426 -9.81 -5.66 10.58
CA ASN A 426 -10.42 -5.03 9.41
C ASN A 426 -10.55 -3.50 9.54
N ALA A 427 -9.59 -2.84 10.20
CA ALA A 427 -9.52 -1.40 10.32
C ALA A 427 -8.12 -0.91 9.89
N ASP A 428 -8.08 0.07 9.02
CA ASP A 428 -6.86 0.64 8.42
C ASP A 428 -6.49 2.01 9.03
N GLY A 429 -6.90 2.26 10.28
CA GLY A 429 -6.70 3.53 10.95
C GLY A 429 -5.25 3.84 11.22
N TYR A 430 -4.70 4.73 10.46
CA TYR A 430 -3.37 5.27 10.66
C TYR A 430 -3.34 6.08 11.97
N MET A 431 -2.40 5.78 12.87
CA MET A 431 -2.14 6.54 14.11
C MET A 431 -3.06 6.26 15.33
N SER A 432 -3.94 5.29 15.28
CA SER A 432 -4.70 4.88 16.47
C SER A 432 -4.02 3.70 17.16
N TYR A 433 -3.55 3.89 18.40
CA TYR A 433 -2.97 2.80 19.18
C TYR A 433 -3.88 1.56 19.28
N ASN A 434 -5.19 1.78 19.45
CA ASN A 434 -6.14 0.66 19.53
C ASN A 434 -6.35 -0.07 18.21
N ASP A 435 -6.13 0.61 17.11
CA ASP A 435 -6.22 0.09 15.76
C ASP A 435 -4.96 -0.74 15.44
N LEU A 436 -3.81 -0.11 15.52
CA LEU A 436 -2.52 -0.77 15.23
C LEU A 436 -2.27 -2.03 16.07
N THR A 437 -2.82 -2.13 17.28
CA THR A 437 -2.75 -3.37 18.08
C THR A 437 -3.61 -4.49 17.52
N GLY A 438 -4.55 -4.18 16.64
CA GLY A 438 -5.46 -5.12 15.98
C GLY A 438 -4.95 -5.65 14.66
N ASP A 439 -3.89 -5.08 14.09
CA ASP A 439 -3.36 -5.47 12.78
C ASP A 439 -2.85 -6.92 12.71
N PRO A 440 -2.06 -7.44 13.67
CA PRO A 440 -1.56 -8.80 13.60
C PRO A 440 -2.62 -9.84 13.96
N TYR A 441 -2.55 -11.00 13.31
CA TYR A 441 -3.34 -12.18 13.68
C TYR A 441 -2.69 -12.96 14.84
N PRO A 442 -3.50 -13.62 15.72
CA PRO A 442 -4.96 -13.55 15.79
C PRO A 442 -5.43 -12.27 16.48
N TYR A 443 -6.46 -11.64 15.96
CA TYR A 443 -7.13 -10.52 16.61
C TYR A 443 -8.29 -10.98 17.48
N VAL A 444 -8.45 -10.39 18.66
CA VAL A 444 -9.58 -10.62 19.55
C VAL A 444 -10.27 -9.29 19.86
N SER A 445 -11.49 -9.15 19.37
CA SER A 445 -12.29 -7.94 19.59
C SER A 445 -12.67 -7.74 21.05
N LYS A 446 -13.07 -6.54 21.43
CA LYS A 446 -13.58 -6.22 22.78
C LYS A 446 -14.82 -7.05 23.19
N THR A 447 -15.54 -7.59 22.22
CA THR A 447 -16.71 -8.46 22.44
C THR A 447 -16.36 -9.95 22.47
N GLY A 448 -15.07 -10.30 22.29
CA GLY A 448 -14.59 -11.67 22.30
C GLY A 448 -14.68 -12.39 20.95
N THR A 449 -14.99 -11.68 19.86
CA THR A 449 -14.91 -12.25 18.52
C THR A 449 -13.45 -12.43 18.13
N VAL A 450 -13.09 -13.63 17.68
CA VAL A 450 -11.72 -13.97 17.28
C VAL A 450 -11.62 -13.97 15.76
N ASN A 451 -10.68 -13.21 15.21
CA ASN A 451 -10.24 -13.34 13.83
C ASN A 451 -8.85 -13.97 13.80
N ASN A 452 -8.78 -15.24 13.39
CA ASN A 452 -7.57 -16.05 13.34
C ASN A 452 -7.41 -16.76 12.00
N LYS A 453 -7.90 -16.15 10.92
CA LYS A 453 -7.82 -16.71 9.57
C LYS A 453 -7.83 -15.62 8.51
N LEU A 454 -7.20 -15.93 7.38
CA LEU A 454 -7.27 -15.19 6.14
C LEU A 454 -7.66 -16.17 5.02
N THR A 455 -8.90 -16.07 4.54
CA THR A 455 -9.50 -16.98 3.55
C THR A 455 -10.31 -16.18 2.54
N ALA A 456 -10.84 -16.82 1.51
CA ALA A 456 -11.72 -16.13 0.54
C ALA A 456 -13.00 -15.56 1.18
N THR A 457 -13.40 -16.04 2.36
CA THR A 457 -14.64 -15.66 3.06
C THR A 457 -14.45 -15.07 4.45
N SER A 458 -13.20 -14.81 4.86
CA SER A 458 -12.92 -14.10 6.12
C SER A 458 -13.05 -12.59 5.93
N ILE A 459 -13.07 -11.86 7.06
CA ILE A 459 -13.02 -10.40 7.08
C ILE A 459 -11.78 -9.99 7.89
N PRO A 460 -10.75 -9.41 7.22
CA PRO A 460 -10.62 -9.19 5.78
C PRO A 460 -10.55 -10.51 5.00
N ALA A 461 -10.97 -10.47 3.73
CA ALA A 461 -10.87 -11.61 2.83
C ALA A 461 -9.49 -11.66 2.13
N ALA A 462 -9.04 -12.86 1.73
CA ALA A 462 -7.80 -13.10 1.00
C ALA A 462 -7.93 -12.65 -0.47
N LYS A 463 -8.16 -11.35 -0.70
CA LYS A 463 -8.35 -10.74 -2.02
C LYS A 463 -7.01 -10.52 -2.73
N VAL A 464 -7.04 -10.61 -4.05
CA VAL A 464 -5.95 -10.25 -4.96
C VAL A 464 -6.46 -9.22 -5.97
N TYR A 465 -5.56 -8.41 -6.51
CA TYR A 465 -5.88 -7.41 -7.54
C TYR A 465 -5.84 -7.99 -8.96
N ASN A 466 -5.04 -9.04 -9.16
CA ASN A 466 -4.88 -9.72 -10.44
C ASN A 466 -5.58 -11.07 -10.38
N ALA A 467 -6.47 -11.32 -11.37
CA ALA A 467 -7.25 -12.55 -11.39
C ALA A 467 -6.39 -13.82 -11.32
N ASN A 468 -6.73 -14.73 -10.41
CA ASN A 468 -6.07 -16.02 -10.22
C ASN A 468 -6.41 -16.99 -11.38
N THR A 469 -5.90 -18.21 -11.35
CA THR A 469 -6.09 -19.25 -12.39
C THR A 469 -7.55 -19.61 -12.60
N ASP A 470 -8.40 -19.50 -11.58
CA ASP A 470 -9.84 -19.70 -11.65
C ASP A 470 -10.63 -18.43 -12.07
N LYS A 471 -9.90 -17.34 -12.41
CA LYS A 471 -10.39 -16.03 -12.77
C LYS A 471 -11.06 -15.25 -11.62
N SER A 472 -11.03 -15.75 -10.40
CA SER A 472 -11.48 -15.02 -9.21
C SER A 472 -10.43 -14.01 -8.75
N LEU A 473 -10.85 -12.99 -8.01
CA LEU A 473 -9.98 -12.04 -7.33
C LEU A 473 -9.69 -12.47 -5.89
N PHE A 474 -9.44 -13.78 -5.69
CA PHE A 474 -9.04 -14.36 -4.42
C PHE A 474 -7.75 -15.17 -4.57
N MET A 475 -6.95 -15.20 -3.53
CA MET A 475 -5.69 -15.94 -3.50
C MET A 475 -5.90 -17.45 -3.70
N ARG A 476 -7.06 -17.98 -3.33
CA ARG A 476 -7.41 -19.42 -3.38
C ARG A 476 -6.46 -20.29 -2.57
N LYS A 477 -5.92 -19.71 -1.56
CA LYS A 477 -5.06 -20.34 -0.56
C LYS A 477 -5.40 -19.71 0.78
N SER A 478 -5.72 -20.57 1.74
CA SER A 478 -6.23 -20.14 3.04
C SER A 478 -5.16 -20.30 4.11
N VAL A 479 -5.09 -19.33 5.00
CA VAL A 479 -4.33 -19.37 6.26
C VAL A 479 -5.34 -19.41 7.40
N THR A 480 -5.36 -20.48 8.17
CA THR A 480 -6.39 -20.72 9.20
C THR A 480 -5.77 -21.14 10.53
N ASP A 481 -6.59 -21.15 11.58
CA ASP A 481 -6.20 -21.57 12.93
C ASP A 481 -4.96 -20.86 13.45
N ILE A 482 -4.81 -19.58 13.08
CA ILE A 482 -3.67 -18.76 13.50
C ILE A 482 -3.71 -18.62 15.01
N THR A 483 -2.65 -19.02 15.68
CA THR A 483 -2.50 -18.94 17.13
C THR A 483 -1.11 -18.45 17.51
N GLN A 484 -1.05 -17.67 18.59
CA GLN A 484 0.23 -17.30 19.19
C GLN A 484 0.49 -18.18 20.40
N ASN A 485 1.63 -18.88 20.39
CA ASN A 485 2.09 -19.70 21.48
C ASN A 485 2.63 -18.84 22.63
N SER A 486 2.72 -19.40 23.82
CA SER A 486 3.20 -18.69 25.02
C SER A 486 4.68 -18.26 24.95
N ASP A 487 5.46 -18.84 24.04
CA ASP A 487 6.85 -18.48 23.78
C ASP A 487 7.01 -17.41 22.66
N GLY A 488 5.90 -16.89 22.13
CA GLY A 488 5.89 -15.91 21.06
C GLY A 488 6.01 -16.50 19.64
N THR A 489 6.07 -17.82 19.51
CA THR A 489 5.99 -18.44 18.18
C THR A 489 4.55 -18.44 17.66
N ILE A 490 4.39 -18.47 16.34
CA ILE A 490 3.08 -18.54 15.68
C ILE A 490 2.84 -19.92 15.10
N ALA A 491 1.62 -20.43 15.28
CA ALA A 491 1.16 -21.62 14.58
C ALA A 491 -0.03 -21.28 13.67
N PHE A 492 -0.10 -21.92 12.51
CA PHE A 492 -1.21 -21.80 11.56
C PHE A 492 -1.27 -22.98 10.62
N ASN A 493 -2.42 -23.17 9.98
CA ASN A 493 -2.60 -24.12 8.88
C ASN A 493 -2.66 -23.34 7.56
N PHE A 494 -1.89 -23.78 6.59
CA PHE A 494 -1.99 -23.37 5.19
C PHE A 494 -2.68 -24.47 4.38
N SER A 495 -3.64 -24.11 3.55
CA SER A 495 -4.32 -25.03 2.62
C SER A 495 -4.53 -24.38 1.26
N ILE A 496 -4.47 -25.22 0.21
CA ILE A 496 -4.91 -24.83 -1.13
C ILE A 496 -6.41 -25.03 -1.18
N ASP A 497 -7.15 -23.96 -1.48
CA ASP A 497 -8.59 -24.04 -1.62
C ASP A 497 -8.88 -24.79 -2.92
N LEU A 498 -9.21 -26.07 -2.82
CA LEU A 498 -9.68 -26.84 -3.95
C LEU A 498 -10.95 -26.17 -4.51
N PRO A 499 -11.17 -26.16 -5.83
CA PRO A 499 -12.45 -25.79 -6.36
C PRO A 499 -13.50 -26.62 -5.63
N SER A 500 -14.33 -25.98 -4.83
CA SER A 500 -15.29 -26.71 -4.01
C SER A 500 -16.22 -27.47 -4.92
N ASP A 501 -16.15 -28.79 -4.84
CA ASP A 501 -17.21 -29.70 -5.33
C ASP A 501 -18.46 -29.59 -4.44
N THR A 502 -18.71 -28.42 -3.90
CA THR A 502 -19.89 -28.15 -3.10
C THR A 502 -20.97 -27.59 -4.00
N THR A 503 -21.97 -28.39 -4.19
CA THR A 503 -23.35 -28.01 -4.48
C THR A 503 -23.88 -26.99 -3.45
N SER A 504 -23.34 -25.81 -3.41
CA SER A 504 -24.01 -24.61 -3.00
C SER A 504 -24.35 -23.83 -4.27
N THR A 505 -25.59 -23.46 -4.40
CA THR A 505 -26.25 -22.86 -5.55
C THR A 505 -25.90 -21.37 -5.69
N ASP A 506 -24.61 -21.02 -5.69
CA ASP A 506 -24.11 -19.72 -6.12
C ASP A 506 -22.96 -19.96 -7.11
N THR A 507 -23.35 -20.28 -8.33
CA THR A 507 -22.44 -20.30 -9.46
C THR A 507 -22.28 -18.90 -9.98
N ILE A 508 -21.09 -18.27 -9.78
CA ILE A 508 -20.59 -17.29 -10.74
C ILE A 508 -20.61 -18.02 -12.09
N PRO A 509 -21.44 -17.63 -13.04
CA PRO A 509 -21.49 -18.33 -14.31
C PRO A 509 -20.14 -18.17 -15.01
N GLY A 510 -19.45 -19.24 -15.36
CA GLY A 510 -18.23 -19.20 -16.15
C GLY A 510 -18.50 -18.56 -17.52
N GLY A 511 -18.09 -17.30 -17.66
CA GLY A 511 -18.20 -16.50 -18.89
C GLY A 511 -17.16 -15.39 -18.88
N ASP A 512 -16.74 -14.90 -20.04
CA ASP A 512 -15.81 -13.78 -20.19
C ASP A 512 -16.50 -12.46 -19.75
N TYR A 513 -16.54 -12.22 -18.42
CA TYR A 513 -17.10 -11.00 -17.85
C TYR A 513 -16.08 -9.85 -17.98
N ILE A 514 -16.56 -8.69 -18.43
CA ILE A 514 -15.84 -7.43 -18.40
C ILE A 514 -16.03 -6.77 -17.04
N PHE A 515 -17.23 -6.91 -16.45
CA PHE A 515 -17.58 -6.38 -15.15
C PHE A 515 -18.68 -7.27 -14.52
N TYR A 516 -18.58 -7.53 -13.22
CA TYR A 516 -19.58 -8.24 -12.44
C TYR A 516 -19.67 -7.67 -11.03
N GLU A 517 -20.88 -7.37 -10.60
CA GLU A 517 -21.20 -6.90 -9.26
C GLU A 517 -22.45 -7.63 -8.77
N SER A 518 -22.33 -8.44 -7.72
CA SER A 518 -23.45 -9.20 -7.17
C SER A 518 -24.15 -8.50 -6.00
N PHE A 519 -23.45 -7.63 -5.28
CA PHE A 519 -23.85 -7.06 -3.99
C PHE A 519 -24.18 -8.10 -2.90
N ASP A 520 -23.76 -9.35 -3.05
CA ASP A 520 -24.03 -10.45 -2.12
C ASP A 520 -23.44 -10.22 -0.72
N GLU A 521 -22.40 -9.39 -0.59
CA GLU A 521 -21.80 -8.98 0.68
C GLU A 521 -22.69 -8.00 1.49
N CYS A 522 -23.73 -7.44 0.89
CA CYS A 522 -24.70 -6.62 1.58
C CYS A 522 -25.55 -7.47 2.52
N ALA A 523 -25.38 -7.29 3.83
CA ALA A 523 -26.13 -8.01 4.86
C ALA A 523 -27.22 -7.13 5.47
N GLY A 524 -28.43 -7.18 4.92
CA GLY A 524 -29.53 -6.35 5.37
C GLY A 524 -30.89 -7.06 5.26
N LYS A 525 -31.92 -6.26 5.17
CA LYS A 525 -33.29 -6.72 4.85
C LYS A 525 -33.82 -5.92 3.66
N GLY A 526 -34.64 -6.53 2.85
CA GLY A 526 -35.22 -5.90 1.67
C GLY A 526 -34.47 -6.23 0.39
N GLY A 527 -35.16 -6.43 -0.69
CA GLY A 527 -34.65 -6.86 -1.98
C GLY A 527 -34.84 -8.36 -2.20
N ASN A 528 -33.80 -9.17 -2.02
CA ASN A 528 -33.85 -10.61 -2.31
C ASN A 528 -34.72 -11.43 -1.34
N ASP A 529 -35.04 -10.88 -0.17
CA ASP A 529 -36.08 -11.44 0.72
C ASP A 529 -37.54 -11.15 0.25
N GLY A 530 -37.72 -10.49 -0.90
CA GLY A 530 -39.01 -10.12 -1.48
C GLY A 530 -39.69 -8.91 -0.86
N ILE A 531 -38.99 -8.14 0.00
CA ILE A 531 -39.51 -6.95 0.67
C ILE A 531 -38.91 -5.68 0.07
N PHE A 532 -39.69 -4.91 -0.69
CA PHE A 532 -39.22 -3.69 -1.38
C PHE A 532 -39.73 -2.39 -0.75
N SER A 533 -40.30 -2.41 0.45
CA SER A 533 -40.85 -1.21 1.10
C SER A 533 -40.76 -1.28 2.62
N GLY A 534 -41.02 -0.14 3.28
CA GLY A 534 -41.00 -0.07 4.73
C GLY A 534 -39.59 0.26 5.29
N ASN A 535 -39.28 -0.29 6.46
CA ASN A 535 -38.01 -0.05 7.13
C ASN A 535 -36.97 -1.13 6.76
N VAL A 536 -36.58 -1.15 5.49
CA VAL A 536 -35.66 -2.13 4.90
C VAL A 536 -34.50 -1.43 4.20
N ALA A 537 -33.44 -2.18 3.90
CA ALA A 537 -32.22 -1.73 3.24
C ALA A 537 -31.62 -0.46 3.91
N SER A 538 -31.16 -0.64 5.14
CA SER A 538 -30.54 0.40 5.95
C SER A 538 -29.18 -0.03 6.54
N SER A 539 -28.67 -1.19 6.13
CA SER A 539 -27.36 -1.71 6.54
C SER A 539 -26.24 -1.06 5.74
N ALA A 540 -24.99 -1.37 6.10
CA ALA A 540 -23.82 -0.90 5.37
C ALA A 540 -23.89 -1.35 3.89
N PHE A 541 -23.52 -0.47 3.00
CA PHE A 541 -23.33 -0.77 1.59
C PHE A 541 -21.96 -1.43 1.42
N ILE A 542 -21.93 -2.67 0.98
CA ILE A 542 -20.71 -3.46 0.79
C ILE A 542 -20.77 -4.07 -0.60
N PRO A 543 -20.22 -3.39 -1.63
CA PRO A 543 -20.16 -3.92 -2.99
C PRO A 543 -18.99 -4.91 -3.15
N ASP A 544 -19.06 -5.78 -4.16
CA ASP A 544 -17.96 -6.67 -4.54
C ASP A 544 -16.78 -5.87 -5.14
N ASN A 545 -17.11 -4.80 -5.87
CA ASN A 545 -16.12 -3.91 -6.48
C ASN A 545 -16.11 -2.56 -5.75
N GLU A 546 -14.98 -2.19 -5.19
CA GLU A 546 -14.80 -0.86 -4.62
C GLU A 546 -14.86 0.24 -5.70
N GLY A 547 -15.19 1.46 -5.28
CA GLY A 547 -15.25 2.61 -6.19
C GLY A 547 -16.64 2.97 -6.71
N TRP A 548 -17.72 2.32 -6.24
CA TRP A 548 -19.07 2.82 -6.42
C TRP A 548 -19.23 4.18 -5.74
N THR A 549 -19.75 5.15 -6.46
CA THR A 549 -19.98 6.51 -5.95
C THR A 549 -21.43 6.90 -6.08
N GLY A 550 -21.96 7.56 -5.06
CA GLY A 550 -23.36 8.01 -5.01
C GLY A 550 -23.73 8.53 -3.64
N GLU A 551 -24.89 9.19 -3.55
CA GLU A 551 -25.44 9.63 -2.27
C GLU A 551 -26.43 8.58 -1.74
N LYS A 552 -26.36 8.31 -0.40
CA LYS A 552 -27.32 7.40 0.26
C LYS A 552 -27.35 6.00 -0.34
N MET A 553 -26.23 5.35 -0.26
CA MET A 553 -26.03 3.94 -0.60
C MET A 553 -26.23 3.05 0.64
N PHE A 554 -27.00 1.99 0.52
CA PHE A 554 -27.34 1.09 1.62
C PHE A 554 -27.33 -0.38 1.17
N GLY A 555 -26.99 -1.29 2.08
CA GLY A 555 -27.14 -2.72 1.90
C GLY A 555 -28.55 -3.20 2.21
N GLY A 556 -29.10 -4.04 1.32
CA GLY A 556 -30.29 -4.87 1.50
C GLY A 556 -29.94 -6.32 1.80
N ASP A 557 -30.87 -7.25 1.51
CA ASP A 557 -30.62 -8.69 1.59
C ASP A 557 -29.91 -9.14 0.31
N GLN A 558 -28.55 -9.23 0.37
CA GLN A 558 -27.69 -9.57 -0.78
C GLN A 558 -28.01 -8.72 -2.03
N CYS A 559 -28.22 -7.44 -1.84
CA CYS A 559 -28.46 -6.47 -2.91
C CYS A 559 -28.20 -5.04 -2.40
N ALA A 560 -28.14 -4.07 -3.29
CA ALA A 560 -27.97 -2.66 -2.96
C ALA A 560 -29.28 -1.87 -3.07
N LYS A 561 -29.43 -0.84 -2.24
CA LYS A 561 -30.49 0.16 -2.35
C LYS A 561 -29.90 1.56 -2.36
N PHE A 562 -30.38 2.40 -3.28
CA PHE A 562 -29.92 3.76 -3.45
C PHE A 562 -31.03 4.78 -3.22
N GLY A 563 -30.67 5.92 -2.58
CA GLY A 563 -31.55 7.05 -2.33
C GLY A 563 -32.41 6.95 -1.06
N THR A 564 -33.05 8.07 -0.75
CA THR A 564 -34.02 8.24 0.35
C THR A 564 -35.30 8.91 -0.16
N SER A 565 -36.29 9.15 0.70
CA SER A 565 -37.50 9.87 0.32
C SER A 565 -37.26 11.31 -0.16
N SER A 566 -36.10 11.89 0.17
CA SER A 566 -35.71 13.27 -0.19
C SER A 566 -34.50 13.36 -1.14
N ILE A 567 -33.77 12.28 -1.34
CA ILE A 567 -32.55 12.25 -2.17
C ILE A 567 -32.68 11.14 -3.21
N MET A 568 -32.50 11.49 -4.49
CA MET A 568 -32.49 10.51 -5.59
C MET A 568 -31.33 9.53 -5.42
N GLY A 569 -31.56 8.29 -5.81
CA GLY A 569 -30.57 7.22 -5.72
C GLY A 569 -29.57 7.19 -6.88
N VAL A 570 -29.03 8.31 -7.30
CA VAL A 570 -28.03 8.34 -8.37
C VAL A 570 -26.79 7.62 -7.92
N VAL A 571 -26.31 6.68 -8.75
CA VAL A 571 -25.13 5.88 -8.45
C VAL A 571 -24.29 5.61 -9.70
N THR A 572 -22.98 5.60 -9.53
CA THR A 572 -22.01 5.34 -10.60
C THR A 572 -21.12 4.15 -10.19
N SER A 573 -20.92 3.21 -11.12
CA SER A 573 -20.06 2.05 -10.91
C SER A 573 -18.57 2.44 -10.89
N PRO A 574 -17.70 1.58 -10.37
CA PRO A 574 -16.27 1.62 -10.69
C PRO A 574 -16.03 1.65 -12.19
N ALA A 575 -14.89 2.20 -12.60
CA ALA A 575 -14.50 2.19 -14.00
C ALA A 575 -14.08 0.77 -14.43
N PHE A 576 -14.45 0.40 -15.66
CA PHE A 576 -14.04 -0.84 -16.30
C PHE A 576 -13.60 -0.58 -17.75
N LYS A 577 -12.81 -1.50 -18.30
CA LYS A 577 -12.36 -1.39 -19.69
C LYS A 577 -13.31 -2.12 -20.63
N LEU A 578 -13.92 -1.40 -21.58
CA LEU A 578 -14.81 -1.95 -22.60
C LEU A 578 -14.24 -1.69 -23.98
N ASP A 579 -13.71 -2.73 -24.61
CA ASP A 579 -13.17 -2.67 -25.98
C ASP A 579 -14.04 -3.55 -26.90
N GLY A 580 -14.92 -2.93 -27.68
CA GLY A 580 -15.83 -3.60 -28.61
C GLY A 580 -17.26 -3.74 -28.10
N GLU A 581 -18.00 -4.74 -28.61
CA GLU A 581 -19.38 -5.02 -28.26
C GLU A 581 -19.46 -5.93 -27.04
N ALA A 582 -20.42 -5.66 -26.14
CA ALA A 582 -20.72 -6.45 -24.96
C ALA A 582 -22.22 -6.46 -24.66
N GLU A 583 -22.65 -7.36 -23.81
CA GLU A 583 -24.00 -7.44 -23.26
C GLU A 583 -23.96 -6.97 -21.80
N LEU A 584 -24.81 -6.02 -21.45
CA LEU A 584 -25.05 -5.55 -20.08
C LEU A 584 -26.34 -6.18 -19.57
N SER A 585 -26.29 -6.87 -18.43
CA SER A 585 -27.43 -7.40 -17.69
C SER A 585 -27.44 -6.86 -16.27
N PHE A 586 -28.59 -6.51 -15.72
CA PHE A 586 -28.73 -6.09 -14.32
C PHE A 586 -30.17 -6.27 -13.83
N LYS A 587 -30.34 -6.44 -12.50
CA LYS A 587 -31.66 -6.52 -11.87
C LYS A 587 -31.98 -5.20 -11.18
N VAL A 588 -33.20 -4.71 -11.37
CA VAL A 588 -33.72 -3.48 -10.77
C VAL A 588 -35.12 -3.62 -10.24
N ALA A 589 -35.43 -2.94 -9.14
CA ALA A 589 -36.77 -2.84 -8.56
C ALA A 589 -36.96 -1.46 -7.91
N THR A 590 -38.22 -0.96 -7.88
CA THR A 590 -38.52 0.29 -7.18
C THR A 590 -38.60 0.08 -5.67
N PHE A 591 -38.41 1.16 -4.91
CA PHE A 591 -38.70 1.15 -3.48
C PHE A 591 -40.16 1.57 -3.23
N GLY A 592 -40.99 0.62 -2.83
CA GLY A 592 -42.37 0.88 -2.51
C GLY A 592 -43.20 1.26 -3.73
N LYS A 593 -43.74 2.48 -3.74
CA LYS A 593 -44.53 3.05 -4.86
C LYS A 593 -43.81 4.22 -5.51
N ASP A 594 -42.53 4.26 -5.48
CA ASP A 594 -41.76 5.26 -6.20
C ASP A 594 -41.91 5.06 -7.71
N GLU A 595 -41.69 6.09 -8.50
CA GLU A 595 -41.76 5.99 -9.97
C GLU A 595 -40.74 4.99 -10.49
N ASN A 596 -41.14 4.18 -11.47
CA ASN A 596 -40.44 2.97 -11.89
C ASN A 596 -39.54 3.15 -13.12
N SER A 597 -38.98 4.35 -13.33
CA SER A 597 -38.03 4.60 -14.41
C SER A 597 -36.62 4.77 -13.89
N VAL A 598 -35.64 4.27 -14.65
CA VAL A 598 -34.20 4.49 -14.42
C VAL A 598 -33.50 4.73 -15.75
N ASP A 599 -32.81 5.88 -15.85
CA ASP A 599 -31.92 6.17 -16.96
C ASP A 599 -30.57 5.51 -16.71
N VAL A 600 -30.06 4.75 -17.66
CA VAL A 600 -28.75 4.09 -17.57
C VAL A 600 -27.81 4.65 -18.61
N TYR A 601 -26.65 5.07 -18.15
CA TYR A 601 -25.59 5.66 -18.97
C TYR A 601 -24.36 4.75 -19.02
N LEU A 602 -23.70 4.73 -20.18
CA LEU A 602 -22.36 4.22 -20.35
C LEU A 602 -21.41 5.41 -20.53
N GLY A 603 -20.59 5.69 -19.52
CA GLY A 603 -19.85 6.95 -19.45
C GLY A 603 -20.81 8.14 -19.40
N GLN A 604 -20.77 9.00 -20.41
CA GLN A 604 -21.68 10.16 -20.54
C GLN A 604 -22.81 9.95 -21.56
N THR A 605 -22.92 8.76 -22.13
CA THR A 605 -23.91 8.47 -23.16
C THR A 605 -25.08 7.71 -22.56
N LEU A 606 -26.29 8.25 -22.67
CA LEU A 606 -27.52 7.55 -22.30
C LEU A 606 -27.68 6.31 -23.18
N LEU A 607 -27.77 5.14 -22.54
CA LEU A 607 -28.09 3.89 -23.23
C LEU A 607 -29.58 3.84 -23.52
N ASP A 608 -30.39 3.91 -22.46
CA ASP A 608 -31.87 3.96 -22.54
C ASP A 608 -32.46 4.33 -21.17
N THR A 609 -33.79 4.58 -21.16
CA THR A 609 -34.62 4.70 -19.95
C THR A 609 -35.37 3.38 -19.75
N PHE A 610 -35.00 2.63 -18.73
CA PHE A 610 -35.57 1.33 -18.45
C PHE A 610 -36.68 1.42 -17.41
N THR A 611 -37.63 0.47 -17.48
CA THR A 611 -38.71 0.33 -16.51
C THR A 611 -38.30 -0.68 -15.44
N MET A 612 -38.28 -0.28 -14.19
CA MET A 612 -37.99 -1.13 -13.02
C MET A 612 -39.26 -1.93 -12.62
N GLY A 613 -39.05 -3.04 -11.92
CA GLY A 613 -40.14 -3.80 -11.33
C GLY A 613 -40.82 -3.04 -10.17
N ASP A 614 -42.13 -3.04 -10.11
CA ASP A 614 -42.93 -2.42 -9.04
C ASP A 614 -43.09 -3.38 -7.86
N GLY A 615 -42.13 -3.34 -6.94
CA GLY A 615 -42.07 -4.26 -5.79
C GLY A 615 -41.66 -5.70 -6.14
N GLU A 616 -41.01 -5.89 -7.26
CA GLU A 616 -40.42 -7.14 -7.73
C GLU A 616 -39.18 -6.88 -8.58
N TRP A 617 -38.28 -7.86 -8.68
CA TRP A 617 -37.12 -7.75 -9.54
C TRP A 617 -37.49 -7.87 -11.02
N VAL A 618 -36.92 -6.99 -11.83
CA VAL A 618 -36.89 -7.10 -13.30
C VAL A 618 -35.44 -7.15 -13.74
N THR A 619 -35.12 -8.15 -14.57
CA THR A 619 -33.80 -8.23 -15.24
C THR A 619 -33.89 -7.46 -16.55
N ILE A 620 -32.91 -6.58 -16.75
CA ILE A 620 -32.72 -5.80 -17.97
C ILE A 620 -31.50 -6.35 -18.69
N ASP A 621 -31.64 -6.68 -19.95
CA ASP A 621 -30.56 -7.08 -20.84
C ASP A 621 -30.46 -6.08 -22.00
N THR A 622 -29.27 -5.54 -22.27
CA THR A 622 -29.06 -4.59 -23.38
C THR A 622 -27.67 -4.68 -23.94
N ASP A 623 -27.53 -4.37 -25.21
CA ASP A 623 -26.25 -4.33 -25.90
C ASP A 623 -25.54 -3.01 -25.64
N ILE A 624 -24.25 -3.09 -25.36
CA ILE A 624 -23.38 -1.93 -25.16
C ILE A 624 -22.12 -2.04 -26.01
N GLN A 625 -21.55 -0.89 -26.38
CA GLN A 625 -20.30 -0.83 -27.13
C GLN A 625 -19.42 0.27 -26.57
N GLY A 626 -18.13 -0.02 -26.43
CA GLY A 626 -17.14 0.95 -25.94
C GLY A 626 -15.78 0.82 -26.62
N ASN A 627 -14.90 1.78 -26.29
CA ASN A 627 -13.53 1.81 -26.76
C ASN A 627 -12.66 2.47 -25.69
N GLY A 628 -12.30 1.69 -24.67
CA GLY A 628 -11.46 2.13 -23.55
C GLY A 628 -12.17 2.11 -22.21
N ASN A 629 -11.65 2.85 -21.23
CA ASN A 629 -12.19 2.92 -19.89
C ASN A 629 -13.50 3.69 -19.86
N THR A 630 -14.51 3.12 -19.19
CA THR A 630 -15.84 3.67 -19.04
C THR A 630 -16.46 3.23 -17.70
N PHE A 631 -17.68 3.66 -17.39
CA PHE A 631 -18.42 3.31 -16.18
C PHE A 631 -19.92 3.25 -16.51
N LEU A 632 -20.71 2.62 -15.65
CA LEU A 632 -22.16 2.72 -15.67
C LEU A 632 -22.63 3.78 -14.68
N MET A 633 -23.65 4.56 -15.08
CA MET A 633 -24.35 5.45 -14.16
C MET A 633 -25.84 5.20 -14.24
N PHE A 634 -26.47 5.03 -13.07
CA PHE A 634 -27.92 4.81 -12.93
C PHE A 634 -28.55 6.06 -12.33
N ILE A 635 -29.53 6.63 -13.00
CA ILE A 635 -30.29 7.79 -12.55
C ILE A 635 -31.77 7.39 -12.45
N PRO A 636 -32.22 6.90 -11.28
CA PRO A 636 -33.63 6.55 -11.08
C PRO A 636 -34.49 7.77 -10.87
N ALA A 637 -35.79 7.65 -11.07
CA ALA A 637 -36.73 8.73 -10.72
C ALA A 637 -36.72 9.05 -9.22
N ARG A 638 -36.44 8.07 -8.34
CA ARG A 638 -36.37 8.27 -6.88
C ARG A 638 -35.40 7.30 -6.20
N ARG A 639 -35.94 6.32 -5.45
CA ARG A 639 -35.20 5.23 -4.79
C ARG A 639 -35.32 3.96 -5.60
N PHE A 640 -34.28 3.16 -5.60
CA PHE A 640 -34.35 1.87 -6.27
C PHE A 640 -33.42 0.84 -5.61
N PHE A 641 -33.68 -0.41 -5.91
CA PHE A 641 -32.80 -1.52 -5.64
C PHE A 641 -32.06 -1.92 -6.91
N LEU A 642 -30.82 -2.33 -6.77
CA LEU A 642 -29.93 -2.80 -7.84
C LEU A 642 -29.25 -4.09 -7.39
N ASP A 643 -29.16 -5.04 -8.32
CA ASP A 643 -28.56 -6.34 -8.06
C ASP A 643 -28.01 -6.93 -9.37
N GLU A 644 -27.03 -7.85 -9.27
CA GLU A 644 -26.50 -8.62 -10.41
C GLU A 644 -26.12 -7.78 -11.63
N VAL A 645 -25.22 -6.80 -11.49
CA VAL A 645 -24.75 -6.00 -12.62
C VAL A 645 -23.65 -6.74 -13.37
N ILE A 646 -23.92 -7.16 -14.60
CA ILE A 646 -23.08 -8.07 -15.37
C ILE A 646 -22.77 -7.45 -16.74
N ILE A 647 -21.49 -7.38 -17.13
CA ILE A 647 -21.10 -7.04 -18.49
C ILE A 647 -20.28 -8.21 -19.06
N LYS A 648 -20.75 -8.78 -20.18
CA LYS A 648 -20.09 -9.87 -20.89
C LYS A 648 -19.67 -9.45 -22.28
N LYS A 649 -18.47 -9.86 -22.70
CA LYS A 649 -18.02 -9.65 -24.08
C LYS A 649 -18.88 -10.48 -25.04
N LYS A 650 -19.31 -9.87 -26.15
CA LYS A 650 -19.91 -10.60 -27.25
C LYS A 650 -18.83 -11.34 -28.04
N ASP A 651 -18.98 -12.65 -28.22
CA ASP A 651 -18.11 -13.42 -29.09
C ASP A 651 -18.26 -12.95 -30.54
N ALA A 652 -17.14 -12.77 -31.26
CA ALA A 652 -17.12 -12.28 -32.61
C ALA A 652 -17.69 -13.27 -33.66
N ASP A 653 -18.03 -14.47 -33.24
CA ASP A 653 -18.60 -15.51 -34.09
C ASP A 653 -20.09 -15.72 -33.77
N GLY A 654 -20.94 -15.33 -34.72
CA GLY A 654 -22.41 -15.35 -34.63
C GLY A 654 -23.03 -16.74 -34.53
N ILE A 655 -22.71 -17.48 -33.46
CA ILE A 655 -23.52 -18.63 -33.01
C ILE A 655 -24.09 -18.23 -31.66
N GLY A 656 -25.31 -17.75 -31.68
CA GLY A 656 -26.08 -17.46 -30.45
C GLY A 656 -26.02 -18.63 -29.51
N SER A 657 -25.55 -18.41 -28.29
CA SER A 657 -25.64 -19.37 -27.20
C SER A 657 -27.14 -19.61 -26.95
N MET A 658 -27.62 -20.74 -27.42
CA MET A 658 -28.97 -21.20 -27.09
C MET A 658 -29.00 -21.39 -25.57
N ILE A 659 -29.78 -20.58 -24.86
CA ILE A 659 -30.12 -20.82 -23.45
C ILE A 659 -30.82 -22.16 -23.39
N ILE A 660 -30.07 -23.22 -23.11
CA ILE A 660 -30.65 -24.55 -22.88
C ILE A 660 -31.13 -24.53 -21.44
N THR A 661 -32.42 -24.33 -21.25
CA THR A 661 -33.06 -24.46 -19.94
C THR A 661 -32.65 -25.80 -19.29
N ARG A 662 -32.32 -25.79 -18.02
CA ARG A 662 -31.86 -26.94 -17.19
C ARG A 662 -32.72 -28.23 -17.38
N GLN A 663 -33.98 -28.12 -17.80
CA GLN A 663 -34.86 -29.24 -18.09
C GLN A 663 -34.50 -30.05 -19.35
N GLN A 664 -33.75 -29.48 -20.31
CA GLN A 664 -33.38 -30.22 -21.54
C GLN A 664 -32.02 -30.93 -21.42
N LEU A 665 -31.11 -30.51 -20.52
CA LEU A 665 -29.84 -31.18 -20.29
C LEU A 665 -29.96 -32.52 -19.57
N ASN A 666 -30.98 -32.67 -18.71
CA ASN A 666 -31.17 -33.84 -17.86
C ASN A 666 -31.70 -35.10 -18.62
N LYS A 667 -31.88 -35.03 -19.93
CA LYS A 667 -32.33 -36.20 -20.74
C LYS A 667 -31.29 -36.75 -21.67
N ARG A 668 -30.16 -36.12 -21.84
CA ARG A 668 -29.11 -36.58 -22.78
C ARG A 668 -28.31 -37.74 -22.20
N ILE A 669 -28.16 -38.79 -22.98
CA ILE A 669 -27.39 -39.98 -22.60
C ILE A 669 -26.17 -40.10 -23.49
N TYR A 670 -25.03 -40.39 -22.86
CA TYR A 670 -23.75 -40.57 -23.53
C TYR A 670 -23.20 -41.96 -23.22
N SER A 671 -22.50 -42.58 -24.16
CA SER A 671 -21.62 -43.72 -23.90
C SER A 671 -20.43 -43.30 -23.07
N ILE A 672 -19.73 -44.26 -22.45
CA ILE A 672 -18.53 -43.98 -21.59
C ILE A 672 -17.38 -43.34 -22.35
N ASP A 673 -17.34 -43.45 -23.68
CA ASP A 673 -16.41 -42.79 -24.58
C ASP A 673 -16.91 -41.39 -25.06
N GLY A 674 -17.96 -40.87 -24.46
CA GLY A 674 -18.49 -39.49 -24.69
C GLY A 674 -19.41 -39.33 -25.91
N ARG A 675 -19.79 -40.43 -26.59
CA ARG A 675 -20.67 -40.39 -27.77
C ARG A 675 -22.11 -40.18 -27.33
N TYR A 676 -22.84 -39.22 -27.93
CA TYR A 676 -24.26 -38.98 -27.68
C TYR A 676 -25.11 -40.15 -28.19
N MET A 677 -25.99 -40.69 -27.32
CA MET A 677 -26.79 -41.88 -27.54
C MET A 677 -28.29 -41.61 -27.56
N GLY A 678 -28.74 -40.35 -27.46
CA GLY A 678 -30.16 -39.97 -27.43
C GLY A 678 -30.62 -39.51 -26.04
N THR A 679 -31.91 -39.40 -25.86
CA THR A 679 -32.53 -38.93 -24.60
C THR A 679 -33.43 -39.99 -23.93
N ASP A 680 -33.66 -41.13 -24.59
CA ASP A 680 -34.52 -42.20 -24.08
C ASP A 680 -33.66 -43.43 -23.69
N PRO A 681 -33.55 -43.72 -22.38
CA PRO A 681 -32.78 -44.87 -21.92
C PRO A 681 -33.38 -46.23 -22.36
N SER A 682 -34.65 -46.28 -22.76
CA SER A 682 -35.33 -47.52 -23.12
C SER A 682 -34.85 -48.15 -24.43
N VAL A 683 -34.28 -47.32 -25.33
CA VAL A 683 -33.78 -47.77 -26.65
C VAL A 683 -32.31 -48.12 -26.66
N LEU A 684 -31.63 -48.03 -25.52
CA LEU A 684 -30.22 -48.32 -25.40
C LEU A 684 -29.99 -49.87 -25.33
N LYS A 685 -28.91 -50.28 -25.95
CA LYS A 685 -28.42 -51.68 -25.78
C LYS A 685 -27.88 -51.87 -24.36
N PRO A 686 -27.83 -53.16 -23.88
CA PRO A 686 -27.16 -53.45 -22.61
C PRO A 686 -25.74 -52.83 -22.56
N GLY A 687 -25.45 -52.08 -21.50
CA GLY A 687 -24.15 -51.41 -21.39
C GLY A 687 -24.16 -50.34 -20.30
N LEU A 688 -22.98 -49.68 -20.17
CA LEU A 688 -22.76 -48.55 -19.23
C LEU A 688 -22.82 -47.22 -19.98
N TYR A 689 -23.61 -46.29 -19.46
CA TYR A 689 -23.85 -44.97 -20.05
C TYR A 689 -23.76 -43.86 -19.00
N ILE A 690 -23.71 -42.63 -19.43
CA ILE A 690 -23.73 -41.42 -18.57
C ILE A 690 -24.96 -40.61 -18.91
N GLN A 691 -25.81 -40.35 -17.94
CA GLN A 691 -26.95 -39.42 -18.02
C GLN A 691 -26.90 -38.47 -16.81
N ASP A 692 -26.98 -37.20 -17.06
CA ASP A 692 -26.94 -36.17 -16.01
C ASP A 692 -25.69 -36.33 -15.06
N GLY A 693 -24.52 -36.53 -15.68
CA GLY A 693 -23.28 -36.75 -14.93
C GLY A 693 -23.22 -38.04 -14.11
N ARG A 694 -24.23 -38.88 -14.14
CA ARG A 694 -24.34 -40.15 -13.39
C ARG A 694 -24.19 -41.36 -14.31
N LYS A 695 -23.51 -42.39 -13.82
CA LYS A 695 -23.43 -43.68 -14.51
C LYS A 695 -24.78 -44.41 -14.42
N ILE A 696 -25.34 -44.82 -15.56
CA ILE A 696 -26.51 -45.68 -15.66
C ILE A 696 -26.13 -46.99 -16.32
N VAL A 697 -26.58 -48.10 -15.76
CA VAL A 697 -26.38 -49.45 -16.30
C VAL A 697 -27.68 -49.88 -16.97
N ARG A 698 -27.59 -50.31 -18.23
CA ARG A 698 -28.66 -50.97 -18.93
C ARG A 698 -28.38 -52.46 -19.01
N HIS A 699 -29.28 -53.26 -18.47
CA HIS A 699 -29.19 -54.73 -18.47
C HIS A 699 -29.80 -55.32 -19.70
#